data_845362027c5f6a513cd78b49b9590382
#
_entry.id   845362027c5f6a513cd78b49b9590382
#
_cell.length_a   1.000
_cell.length_b   1.000
_cell.length_c   1.000
_cell.angle_alpha   90.00
_cell.angle_beta   90.00
_cell.angle_gamma   90.00
#
_symmetry.space_group_name_H-M   'P 1'
#
loop_
_entity.id
_entity.type
_entity.pdbx_description
1 polymer ?
#
loop_
_entity_poly.entity_id
_entity_poly.type
_entity_poly.pdbx_seq_one_letter_code
_entity_poly.pdbx_strand_id
1 'polypeptide(L)'
;MFKPILISLLVGCSAAVIAAVPVVAEPIAVEDLARLPAITNVTVTTDGNTMFALVGPSAGDDKDRAVIATWDLNDLSKAPVMAAPDGDDSEFIFIQALKNGYVLTAIRKPYTGSLRGCSEGKTTGSTRTWVVKTLITDKSFEKFEEPFIELGSMRGRSKNTEICLRMEARGSVASRMAGDPDHVLISRLNARSFESELGLLDLKTNEVEVVYQSTTDRSAAFADPWDGEVMAESEFDEKDGTFVQEISLKTAKGGSFEKQDALRIDLVERRELDVIHWDDKAGLYYINTNKFTDKKQIYTYDPKTQTLSEEPVFANPDFDATGVITSTVPSEFGKVLGFNYGADTIRTIWVDPELGGIVLGLEQAFPGQEIDVIYASDDRNRIVFKASSVQHPARYFVFDDKARLQAIGAERPWIDPADIGATNLVYYNARDGRRTPALLTHAAGWKEGDPAGKAIVLPHGGPWARDYAGWDSSGWIPFLTSRGFAVLQPQYRGSTDWGLDQWRAGDGQFGYKAQDDLEDSAAWLVSSGIAASDKIAIFGYSYGGYAAMAATVRPDSPFQCAIAGAGYAESAKILVGVDRSRFGRAAYASGLSGRDVIKDVSQASIPVLVFHGDRDVRVPITFGQAFYNAVKKHTK
;
A
#
# COMPACT_ATOMS: atom_id res chain seq x y z
N MET A 1 -35.42 -61.59 -51.19
CA MET A 1 -34.17 -62.10 -50.60
C MET A 1 -33.01 -61.44 -51.32
N PHE A 2 -32.49 -60.35 -50.79
CA PHE A 2 -31.24 -59.78 -51.27
C PHE A 2 -30.45 -59.36 -50.05
N LYS A 3 -29.24 -59.92 -49.85
CA LYS A 3 -28.26 -59.56 -48.86
C LYS A 3 -27.45 -58.35 -49.37
N PRO A 4 -27.19 -57.36 -48.60
CA PRO A 4 -26.17 -56.35 -48.94
C PRO A 4 -24.79 -56.80 -48.48
N ILE A 5 -23.82 -56.62 -49.36
CA ILE A 5 -22.40 -56.82 -49.17
C ILE A 5 -21.85 -55.55 -48.46
N LEU A 6 -21.24 -55.74 -47.28
CA LEU A 6 -20.51 -54.67 -46.57
C LEU A 6 -19.08 -54.60 -47.12
N ILE A 7 -18.72 -53.45 -47.71
CA ILE A 7 -17.35 -53.15 -48.09
C ILE A 7 -16.77 -52.23 -46.95
N SER A 8 -15.82 -52.77 -46.17
CA SER A 8 -15.08 -52.01 -45.16
C SER A 8 -13.94 -51.28 -45.84
N LEU A 9 -14.05 -49.97 -45.95
CA LEU A 9 -12.91 -49.08 -46.23
C LEU A 9 -12.18 -48.77 -44.95
N LEU A 10 -10.99 -49.32 -44.76
CA LEU A 10 -10.02 -48.90 -43.76
C LEU A 10 -9.32 -47.64 -44.27
N VAL A 11 -9.72 -46.46 -43.75
CA VAL A 11 -8.96 -45.22 -43.90
C VAL A 11 -8.00 -45.13 -42.71
N GLY A 12 -6.73 -45.37 -42.97
CA GLY A 12 -5.65 -45.16 -42.00
C GLY A 12 -5.43 -43.65 -41.78
N CYS A 13 -5.96 -43.09 -40.68
CA CYS A 13 -5.55 -41.77 -40.19
C CYS A 13 -4.20 -41.89 -39.48
N SER A 14 -3.13 -41.52 -40.15
CA SER A 14 -1.86 -41.22 -39.51
C SER A 14 -2.04 -39.93 -38.72
N ALA A 15 -2.25 -40.01 -37.39
CA ALA A 15 -2.19 -38.86 -36.50
C ALA A 15 -0.73 -38.39 -36.43
N ALA A 16 -0.41 -37.35 -37.17
CA ALA A 16 0.80 -36.59 -36.94
C ALA A 16 0.65 -35.91 -35.58
N VAL A 17 1.38 -36.38 -34.57
CA VAL A 17 1.56 -35.66 -33.29
C VAL A 17 2.38 -34.43 -33.64
N ILE A 18 1.72 -33.32 -33.89
CA ILE A 18 2.38 -32.01 -33.89
C ILE A 18 2.72 -31.77 -32.42
N ALA A 19 3.98 -32.00 -32.07
CA ALA A 19 4.51 -31.52 -30.81
C ALA A 19 4.26 -29.99 -30.77
N ALA A 20 3.35 -29.54 -29.93
CA ALA A 20 3.15 -28.12 -29.68
C ALA A 20 4.48 -27.61 -29.16
N VAL A 21 5.19 -26.81 -29.95
CA VAL A 21 6.29 -26.00 -29.47
C VAL A 21 5.70 -25.14 -28.36
N PRO A 22 6.26 -25.15 -27.15
CA PRO A 22 5.76 -24.28 -26.10
C PRO A 22 5.85 -22.86 -26.65
N VAL A 23 4.70 -22.19 -26.75
CA VAL A 23 4.65 -20.77 -27.03
C VAL A 23 5.32 -20.12 -25.82
N VAL A 24 6.56 -19.71 -25.97
CA VAL A 24 7.23 -18.86 -24.99
C VAL A 24 6.48 -17.54 -25.04
N ALA A 25 5.77 -17.20 -23.97
CA ALA A 25 5.11 -15.90 -23.83
C ALA A 25 6.12 -14.79 -24.18
N GLU A 26 5.73 -13.85 -25.03
CA GLU A 26 6.61 -12.72 -25.34
C GLU A 26 6.75 -11.88 -24.06
N PRO A 27 7.98 -11.46 -23.71
CA PRO A 27 8.19 -10.61 -22.53
C PRO A 27 7.39 -9.31 -22.65
N ILE A 28 6.68 -8.93 -21.60
CA ILE A 28 5.94 -7.66 -21.54
C ILE A 28 6.90 -6.51 -21.86
N ALA A 29 6.54 -5.64 -22.82
CA ALA A 29 7.35 -4.50 -23.19
C ALA A 29 7.51 -3.52 -22.01
N VAL A 30 8.68 -2.91 -21.86
CA VAL A 30 8.94 -1.93 -20.78
C VAL A 30 7.99 -0.75 -20.89
N GLU A 31 7.71 -0.32 -22.12
CA GLU A 31 6.81 0.76 -22.45
C GLU A 31 5.37 0.48 -21.95
N ASP A 32 4.91 -0.76 -22.03
CA ASP A 32 3.58 -1.17 -21.55
C ASP A 32 3.50 -1.16 -20.02
N LEU A 33 4.59 -1.48 -19.32
CA LEU A 33 4.68 -1.36 -17.88
C LEU A 33 4.78 0.09 -17.41
N ALA A 34 5.49 0.93 -18.17
CA ALA A 34 5.70 2.35 -17.87
C ALA A 34 4.51 3.25 -18.27
N ARG A 35 3.66 2.75 -19.16
CA ARG A 35 2.49 3.48 -19.66
C ARG A 35 1.52 3.82 -18.54
N LEU A 36 0.93 5.02 -18.58
CA LEU A 36 -0.13 5.43 -17.65
C LEU A 36 -1.31 4.44 -17.73
N PRO A 37 -1.96 4.11 -16.60
CA PRO A 37 -3.15 3.28 -16.58
C PRO A 37 -4.26 3.85 -17.48
N ALA A 38 -4.99 2.99 -18.17
CA ALA A 38 -6.13 3.43 -18.98
C ALA A 38 -7.27 3.97 -18.09
N ILE A 39 -7.46 3.38 -16.90
CA ILE A 39 -8.40 3.86 -15.88
C ILE A 39 -7.86 3.52 -14.50
N THR A 40 -7.96 4.46 -13.54
CA THR A 40 -7.58 4.25 -12.14
C THR A 40 -8.34 5.19 -11.21
N ASN A 41 -8.16 5.04 -9.91
CA ASN A 41 -8.81 5.88 -8.89
C ASN A 41 -10.35 5.98 -9.03
N VAL A 42 -11.02 4.88 -9.39
CA VAL A 42 -12.47 4.86 -9.49
C VAL A 42 -13.09 5.14 -8.11
N THR A 43 -14.02 6.09 -8.07
CA THR A 43 -14.70 6.53 -6.84
C THR A 43 -16.14 6.91 -7.14
N VAL A 44 -17.03 6.78 -6.15
CA VAL A 44 -18.48 6.99 -6.31
C VAL A 44 -18.97 7.97 -5.24
N THR A 45 -19.86 8.87 -5.62
CA THR A 45 -20.55 9.79 -4.70
C THR A 45 -21.37 9.01 -3.66
N THR A 46 -21.58 9.63 -2.50
CA THR A 46 -22.30 8.97 -1.40
C THR A 46 -23.75 8.60 -1.77
N ASP A 47 -24.36 9.30 -2.73
CA ASP A 47 -25.70 9.00 -3.24
C ASP A 47 -25.73 7.89 -4.31
N GLY A 48 -24.55 7.38 -4.72
CA GLY A 48 -24.43 6.31 -5.71
C GLY A 48 -24.78 6.69 -7.15
N ASN A 49 -24.96 7.99 -7.45
CA ASN A 49 -25.43 8.43 -8.78
C ASN A 49 -24.28 8.77 -9.74
N THR A 50 -23.14 9.19 -9.21
CA THR A 50 -22.03 9.67 -10.04
C THR A 50 -20.75 8.90 -9.69
N MET A 51 -20.09 8.41 -10.74
CA MET A 51 -18.78 7.78 -10.63
C MET A 51 -17.73 8.66 -11.32
N PHE A 52 -16.57 8.77 -10.69
CA PHE A 52 -15.41 9.44 -11.24
C PHE A 52 -14.23 8.47 -11.34
N ALA A 53 -13.37 8.72 -12.31
CA ALA A 53 -12.08 8.02 -12.40
C ALA A 53 -11.04 8.91 -13.08
N LEU A 54 -9.77 8.59 -12.89
CA LEU A 54 -8.70 9.08 -13.75
C LEU A 54 -8.59 8.15 -14.96
N VAL A 55 -8.56 8.74 -16.14
CA VAL A 55 -8.41 8.02 -17.42
C VAL A 55 -7.14 8.51 -18.09
N GLY A 56 -6.29 7.57 -18.44
CA GLY A 56 -5.05 7.82 -19.17
C GLY A 56 -5.31 8.18 -20.64
N PRO A 57 -4.27 8.66 -21.35
CA PRO A 57 -4.38 9.02 -22.76
C PRO A 57 -4.78 7.82 -23.61
N SER A 58 -5.61 8.05 -24.61
CA SER A 58 -5.90 7.06 -25.64
C SER A 58 -4.65 6.78 -26.48
N ALA A 59 -4.56 5.60 -27.09
CA ALA A 59 -3.48 5.29 -28.02
C ALA A 59 -3.46 6.31 -29.17
N GLY A 60 -2.35 7.05 -29.30
CA GLY A 60 -2.18 8.09 -30.32
C GLY A 60 -2.47 9.52 -29.83
N ASP A 61 -2.76 9.71 -28.55
CA ASP A 61 -2.86 11.04 -27.97
C ASP A 61 -1.44 11.60 -27.73
N ASP A 62 -1.17 12.81 -28.22
CA ASP A 62 0.14 13.47 -28.09
C ASP A 62 0.42 13.94 -26.64
N LYS A 63 -0.57 13.89 -25.75
CA LYS A 63 -0.47 14.33 -24.36
C LYS A 63 -0.54 13.15 -23.41
N ASP A 64 0.62 12.75 -22.87
CA ASP A 64 0.76 11.69 -21.89
C ASP A 64 0.34 12.17 -20.48
N ARG A 65 -0.97 12.42 -20.29
CA ARG A 65 -1.55 12.92 -19.06
C ARG A 65 -2.92 12.32 -18.76
N ALA A 66 -3.20 12.11 -17.47
CA ALA A 66 -4.51 11.67 -17.03
C ALA A 66 -5.52 12.83 -16.99
N VAL A 67 -6.76 12.51 -17.34
CA VAL A 67 -7.95 13.38 -17.26
C VAL A 67 -8.98 12.74 -16.33
N ILE A 68 -9.93 13.55 -15.83
CA ILE A 68 -11.05 13.03 -15.06
C ILE A 68 -12.18 12.64 -16.00
N ALA A 69 -12.70 11.42 -15.84
CA ALA A 69 -13.92 10.98 -16.49
C ALA A 69 -15.06 10.87 -15.46
N THR A 70 -16.25 11.29 -15.85
CA THR A 70 -17.45 11.31 -15.00
C THR A 70 -18.57 10.53 -15.67
N TRP A 71 -19.10 9.50 -15.01
CA TRP A 71 -20.23 8.69 -15.46
C TRP A 71 -21.47 8.98 -14.62
N ASP A 72 -22.62 9.00 -15.29
CA ASP A 72 -23.93 8.89 -14.65
C ASP A 72 -24.23 7.38 -14.44
N LEU A 73 -24.19 6.92 -13.20
CA LEU A 73 -24.45 5.52 -12.87
C LEU A 73 -25.92 5.09 -13.10
N ASN A 74 -26.82 6.04 -13.35
CA ASN A 74 -28.21 5.73 -13.71
C ASN A 74 -28.37 5.49 -15.21
N ASP A 75 -27.37 5.90 -16.02
CA ASP A 75 -27.39 5.70 -17.48
C ASP A 75 -25.98 5.49 -18.03
N LEU A 76 -25.43 4.32 -17.81
CA LEU A 76 -24.10 3.92 -18.30
C LEU A 76 -24.03 3.74 -19.83
N SER A 77 -25.14 3.90 -20.56
CA SER A 77 -25.12 3.92 -22.03
C SER A 77 -24.56 5.22 -22.59
N LYS A 78 -24.53 6.30 -21.78
CA LYS A 78 -23.93 7.57 -22.14
C LYS A 78 -22.41 7.51 -21.99
N ALA A 79 -21.70 8.16 -22.92
CA ALA A 79 -20.28 8.36 -22.79
C ALA A 79 -19.96 9.23 -21.56
N PRO A 80 -18.84 8.99 -20.85
CA PRO A 80 -18.44 9.83 -19.74
C PRO A 80 -18.10 11.25 -20.18
N VAL A 81 -18.36 12.20 -19.30
CA VAL A 81 -17.91 13.59 -19.48
C VAL A 81 -16.45 13.68 -19.06
N MET A 82 -15.60 14.28 -19.90
CA MET A 82 -14.16 14.37 -19.68
C MET A 82 -13.77 15.78 -19.24
N ALA A 83 -12.97 15.88 -18.18
CA ALA A 83 -12.39 17.14 -17.71
C ALA A 83 -10.85 17.04 -17.72
N ALA A 84 -10.20 17.96 -18.45
CA ALA A 84 -8.75 18.07 -18.49
C ALA A 84 -8.27 19.14 -17.51
N PRO A 85 -7.07 19.00 -16.95
CA PRO A 85 -6.49 20.04 -16.10
C PRO A 85 -6.06 21.24 -16.95
N ASP A 86 -6.09 22.44 -16.34
CA ASP A 86 -5.64 23.66 -16.97
C ASP A 86 -4.14 23.64 -17.29
N GLY A 87 -3.79 24.05 -18.52
CA GLY A 87 -2.42 24.15 -19.01
C GLY A 87 -1.85 22.81 -19.49
N ASP A 88 -0.88 22.90 -20.39
CA ASP A 88 -0.32 21.73 -21.09
C ASP A 88 0.58 20.86 -20.20
N ASP A 89 1.14 21.42 -19.13
CA ASP A 89 2.08 20.74 -18.25
C ASP A 89 1.45 20.23 -16.93
N SER A 90 0.11 20.31 -16.82
CA SER A 90 -0.61 19.88 -15.61
C SER A 90 -1.25 18.52 -15.83
N GLU A 91 -1.28 17.68 -14.78
CA GLU A 91 -2.03 16.43 -14.82
C GLU A 91 -2.76 16.17 -13.50
N PHE A 92 -3.91 15.52 -13.57
CA PHE A 92 -4.57 14.97 -12.41
C PHE A 92 -3.86 13.68 -11.99
N ILE A 93 -3.58 13.55 -10.68
CA ILE A 93 -2.90 12.37 -10.12
C ILE A 93 -3.73 11.64 -9.08
N PHE A 94 -4.84 12.22 -8.66
CA PHE A 94 -5.74 11.64 -7.66
C PHE A 94 -7.15 12.22 -7.81
N ILE A 95 -8.18 11.41 -7.53
CA ILE A 95 -9.57 11.84 -7.41
C ILE A 95 -10.30 11.02 -6.35
N GLN A 96 -11.14 11.70 -5.55
CA GLN A 96 -12.02 11.10 -4.57
C GLN A 96 -13.37 11.81 -4.57
N ALA A 97 -14.44 11.07 -4.81
CA ALA A 97 -15.79 11.59 -4.70
C ALA A 97 -16.13 11.88 -3.22
N LEU A 98 -16.66 13.03 -2.99
CA LEU A 98 -17.20 13.46 -1.70
C LEU A 98 -18.73 13.33 -1.70
N LYS A 99 -19.44 14.26 -1.13
CA LYS A 99 -20.91 14.35 -1.10
C LYS A 99 -21.39 15.54 -1.95
N ASN A 100 -22.67 15.57 -2.30
CA ASN A 100 -23.33 16.66 -3.03
C ASN A 100 -22.65 17.01 -4.38
N GLY A 101 -21.98 16.03 -5.02
CA GLY A 101 -21.28 16.24 -6.28
C GLY A 101 -19.92 16.93 -6.15
N TYR A 102 -19.41 17.17 -4.94
CA TYR A 102 -18.06 17.67 -4.71
C TYR A 102 -17.03 16.55 -4.85
N VAL A 103 -15.82 16.96 -5.22
CA VAL A 103 -14.69 16.06 -5.53
C VAL A 103 -13.42 16.62 -4.92
N LEU A 104 -12.68 15.79 -4.23
CA LEU A 104 -11.27 16.04 -3.88
C LEU A 104 -10.41 15.56 -5.04
N THR A 105 -9.50 16.41 -5.52
CA THR A 105 -8.54 16.03 -6.57
C THR A 105 -7.15 16.55 -6.24
N ALA A 106 -6.12 15.93 -6.82
CA ALA A 106 -4.77 16.44 -6.77
C ALA A 106 -4.23 16.66 -8.17
N ILE A 107 -3.61 17.82 -8.37
CA ILE A 107 -2.96 18.21 -9.62
C ILE A 107 -1.46 18.32 -9.35
N ARG A 108 -0.64 17.81 -10.26
CA ARG A 108 0.81 18.06 -10.27
C ARG A 108 1.20 18.93 -11.46
N LYS A 109 2.16 19.83 -11.20
CA LYS A 109 2.76 20.70 -12.23
C LYS A 109 4.28 20.64 -12.13
N PRO A 110 5.02 20.64 -13.26
CA PRO A 110 6.47 20.67 -13.22
C PRO A 110 6.96 21.99 -12.62
N TYR A 111 7.99 21.92 -11.81
CA TYR A 111 8.65 23.08 -11.24
C TYR A 111 10.16 22.98 -11.44
N THR A 112 10.77 24.09 -11.83
CA THR A 112 12.22 24.22 -11.90
C THR A 112 12.64 25.48 -11.17
N GLY A 113 13.43 25.37 -10.11
CA GLY A 113 13.84 26.51 -9.31
C GLY A 113 14.59 26.12 -8.05
N SER A 114 14.90 27.11 -7.20
CA SER A 114 15.52 26.87 -5.91
C SER A 114 14.48 26.42 -4.89
N LEU A 115 14.74 25.26 -4.27
CA LEU A 115 13.95 24.71 -3.16
C LEU A 115 14.80 24.57 -1.90
N ARG A 116 15.80 25.47 -1.74
CA ARG A 116 16.65 25.49 -0.54
C ARG A 116 15.79 25.70 0.70
N GLY A 117 15.90 24.77 1.64
CA GLY A 117 15.12 24.77 2.89
C GLY A 117 13.83 23.96 2.81
N CYS A 118 13.48 23.37 1.66
CA CYS A 118 12.46 22.35 1.55
C CYS A 118 13.07 20.96 1.80
N SER A 119 12.26 20.01 2.31
CA SER A 119 12.70 18.64 2.54
C SER A 119 13.19 17.95 1.25
N GLU A 120 12.56 18.23 0.10
CA GLU A 120 12.88 17.63 -1.19
C GLU A 120 13.80 18.51 -2.07
N GLY A 121 14.33 19.62 -1.54
CA GLY A 121 15.17 20.56 -2.29
C GLY A 121 16.64 20.19 -2.25
N LYS A 122 17.35 20.39 -3.37
CA LYS A 122 18.81 20.39 -3.33
C LYS A 122 19.30 21.53 -2.44
N THR A 123 20.32 21.31 -1.66
CA THR A 123 20.92 22.32 -0.77
C THR A 123 21.50 23.49 -1.54
N THR A 124 21.89 23.26 -2.80
CA THR A 124 22.46 24.28 -3.72
C THR A 124 21.96 24.04 -5.15
N GLY A 125 21.78 25.15 -5.88
CA GLY A 125 21.39 25.09 -7.30
C GLY A 125 19.88 24.99 -7.51
N SER A 126 19.48 24.70 -8.74
CA SER A 126 18.11 24.53 -9.18
C SER A 126 17.67 23.07 -9.04
N THR A 127 16.47 22.87 -8.57
CA THR A 127 15.80 21.57 -8.49
C THR A 127 14.69 21.51 -9.54
N ARG A 128 14.67 20.46 -10.34
CA ARG A 128 13.53 20.13 -11.22
C ARG A 128 12.68 19.09 -10.52
N THR A 129 11.42 19.39 -10.26
CA THR A 129 10.49 18.52 -9.52
C THR A 129 9.05 18.80 -9.91
N TRP A 130 8.13 18.13 -9.25
CA TRP A 130 6.69 18.38 -9.36
C TRP A 130 6.19 19.11 -8.13
N VAL A 131 5.35 20.11 -8.32
CA VAL A 131 4.55 20.71 -7.25
C VAL A 131 3.16 20.07 -7.31
N VAL A 132 2.72 19.54 -6.18
CA VAL A 132 1.40 18.91 -6.05
C VAL A 132 0.48 19.84 -5.28
N LYS A 133 -0.72 20.04 -5.79
CA LYS A 133 -1.81 20.75 -5.11
C LYS A 133 -2.98 19.82 -4.92
N THR A 134 -3.51 19.79 -3.69
CA THR A 134 -4.78 19.14 -3.39
C THR A 134 -5.87 20.21 -3.44
N LEU A 135 -6.94 19.90 -4.15
CA LEU A 135 -8.00 20.85 -4.51
C LEU A 135 -9.37 20.25 -4.26
N ILE A 136 -10.35 21.08 -3.94
CA ILE A 136 -11.77 20.72 -3.93
C ILE A 136 -12.42 21.39 -5.14
N THR A 137 -13.30 20.66 -5.81
CA THR A 137 -14.13 21.17 -6.92
C THR A 137 -15.47 20.47 -6.91
N ASP A 138 -16.43 20.96 -7.66
CA ASP A 138 -17.66 20.23 -7.95
C ASP A 138 -17.57 19.45 -9.28
N LYS A 139 -18.62 18.74 -9.61
CA LYS A 139 -18.71 17.93 -10.84
C LYS A 139 -18.63 18.73 -12.14
N SER A 140 -18.67 20.08 -12.10
CA SER A 140 -18.49 20.93 -13.30
C SER A 140 -17.02 21.13 -13.65
N PHE A 141 -16.13 20.99 -12.67
CA PHE A 141 -14.68 21.25 -12.78
C PHE A 141 -14.35 22.67 -13.27
N GLU A 142 -15.25 23.63 -13.05
CA GLU A 142 -15.05 25.03 -13.46
C GLU A 142 -14.25 25.83 -12.42
N LYS A 143 -14.44 25.52 -11.13
CA LYS A 143 -13.80 26.21 -10.02
C LYS A 143 -13.08 25.23 -9.10
N PHE A 144 -11.82 25.54 -8.77
CA PHE A 144 -10.99 24.75 -7.87
C PHE A 144 -10.61 25.57 -6.65
N GLU A 145 -10.80 25.00 -5.46
CA GLU A 145 -10.50 25.60 -4.16
C GLU A 145 -9.34 24.90 -3.48
N GLU A 146 -8.53 25.63 -2.70
CA GLU A 146 -7.34 25.15 -1.99
C GLU A 146 -7.54 25.19 -0.44
N PRO A 147 -8.42 24.38 0.18
CA PRO A 147 -8.74 24.48 1.61
C PRO A 147 -7.62 23.96 2.52
N PHE A 148 -6.62 23.26 1.96
CA PHE A 148 -5.56 22.60 2.73
C PHE A 148 -4.39 23.52 3.10
N ILE A 149 -4.42 24.78 2.66
CA ILE A 149 -3.40 25.78 2.94
C ILE A 149 -4.05 27.06 3.42
N GLU A 150 -3.72 27.50 4.62
CA GLU A 150 -4.15 28.80 5.11
C GLU A 150 -3.31 29.90 4.43
N LEU A 151 -3.84 30.53 3.37
CA LEU A 151 -3.16 31.58 2.59
C LEU A 151 -2.79 32.79 3.45
N GLY A 152 -3.56 33.09 4.51
CA GLY A 152 -3.28 34.18 5.44
C GLY A 152 -1.96 34.01 6.21
N SER A 153 -1.55 32.77 6.48
CA SER A 153 -0.31 32.45 7.20
C SER A 153 0.95 32.66 6.35
N MET A 154 0.80 32.78 5.03
CA MET A 154 1.92 32.92 4.08
C MET A 154 2.29 34.35 3.75
N ARG A 155 1.52 35.35 4.24
CA ARG A 155 1.83 36.77 4.03
C ARG A 155 3.20 37.13 4.60
N GLY A 156 4.05 37.75 3.77
CA GLY A 156 5.40 38.17 4.15
C GLY A 156 6.48 37.09 4.09
N ARG A 157 6.15 35.85 3.69
CA ARG A 157 7.13 34.79 3.46
C ARG A 157 7.76 34.89 2.07
N SER A 158 8.96 34.33 1.93
CA SER A 158 9.60 34.26 0.62
C SER A 158 8.82 33.33 -0.32
N LYS A 159 8.91 33.57 -1.63
CA LYS A 159 8.31 32.69 -2.64
C LYS A 159 8.76 31.21 -2.48
N ASN A 160 10.01 30.98 -2.12
CA ASN A 160 10.52 29.64 -1.88
C ASN A 160 9.84 28.98 -0.67
N THR A 161 9.63 29.70 0.43
CA THR A 161 8.91 29.18 1.60
C THR A 161 7.47 28.82 1.26
N GLU A 162 6.79 29.67 0.45
CA GLU A 162 5.44 29.36 -0.03
C GLU A 162 5.41 28.09 -0.86
N ILE A 163 6.37 27.92 -1.78
CA ILE A 163 6.48 26.71 -2.60
C ILE A 163 6.73 25.48 -1.72
N CYS A 164 7.64 25.56 -0.73
CA CYS A 164 7.88 24.47 0.21
C CYS A 164 6.62 24.08 0.95
N LEU A 165 5.88 25.03 1.50
CA LEU A 165 4.65 24.78 2.23
C LEU A 165 3.58 24.13 1.33
N ARG A 166 3.46 24.59 0.08
CA ARG A 166 2.53 23.99 -0.88
C ARG A 166 2.91 22.56 -1.29
N MET A 167 4.21 22.23 -1.29
CA MET A 167 4.68 20.87 -1.58
C MET A 167 4.52 19.94 -0.39
N GLU A 168 4.68 20.44 0.83
CA GLU A 168 4.67 19.69 2.08
C GLU A 168 3.29 19.65 2.74
N ALA A 169 2.50 20.71 2.58
CA ALA A 169 1.16 20.82 3.15
C ALA A 169 0.12 20.05 2.31
N ARG A 170 0.26 18.75 2.27
CA ARG A 170 -0.74 17.86 1.67
C ARG A 170 -1.86 17.66 2.67
N GLY A 171 -3.10 17.89 2.25
CA GLY A 171 -4.27 17.56 3.03
C GLY A 171 -5.01 16.37 2.45
N SER A 172 -5.86 15.78 3.26
CA SER A 172 -6.74 14.67 2.88
C SER A 172 -8.10 14.82 3.54
N VAL A 173 -9.10 14.14 3.00
CA VAL A 173 -10.38 14.00 3.67
C VAL A 173 -10.26 12.84 4.66
N ALA A 174 -10.37 13.16 5.95
CA ALA A 174 -10.33 12.19 7.05
C ALA A 174 -11.69 11.47 7.18
N SER A 175 -12.79 12.20 6.95
CA SER A 175 -14.14 11.62 6.92
C SER A 175 -15.06 12.41 6.00
N ARG A 176 -15.94 11.69 5.29
CA ARG A 176 -17.03 12.31 4.53
C ARG A 176 -18.21 12.72 5.43
N MET A 177 -18.20 12.37 6.71
CA MET A 177 -19.20 12.72 7.73
C MET A 177 -20.64 12.43 7.27
N ALA A 178 -21.06 11.17 7.43
CA ALA A 178 -22.34 10.72 6.90
C ALA A 178 -23.56 11.47 7.52
N GLY A 179 -23.43 11.97 8.74
CA GLY A 179 -24.48 12.70 9.46
C GLY A 179 -24.57 14.20 9.15
N ASP A 180 -23.54 14.77 8.47
CA ASP A 180 -23.52 16.17 8.11
C ASP A 180 -23.65 16.34 6.59
N PRO A 181 -24.67 17.06 6.08
CA PRO A 181 -24.88 17.17 4.64
C PRO A 181 -23.89 18.11 3.92
N ASP A 182 -23.29 19.08 4.61
CA ASP A 182 -22.58 20.20 4.00
C ASP A 182 -21.08 20.21 4.27
N HIS A 183 -20.60 19.53 5.34
CA HIS A 183 -19.19 19.52 5.71
C HIS A 183 -18.53 18.17 5.47
N VAL A 184 -17.21 18.20 5.35
CA VAL A 184 -16.31 17.04 5.45
C VAL A 184 -15.22 17.32 6.47
N LEU A 185 -14.76 16.29 7.16
CA LEU A 185 -13.60 16.40 8.04
C LEU A 185 -12.34 16.26 7.21
N ILE A 186 -11.48 17.27 7.24
CA ILE A 186 -10.18 17.25 6.56
C ILE A 186 -9.04 17.17 7.56
N SER A 187 -7.95 16.55 7.13
CA SER A 187 -6.65 16.63 7.79
C SER A 187 -5.72 17.49 6.95
N ARG A 188 -5.07 18.47 7.58
CA ARG A 188 -4.10 19.34 6.92
C ARG A 188 -2.95 19.69 7.86
N LEU A 189 -1.85 20.20 7.31
CA LEU A 189 -0.74 20.71 8.06
C LEU A 189 -0.98 22.18 8.45
N ASN A 190 -0.84 22.50 9.74
CA ASN A 190 -0.80 23.88 10.17
C ASN A 190 0.51 24.52 9.72
N ALA A 191 0.44 25.55 8.88
CA ALA A 191 1.63 26.16 8.28
C ALA A 191 2.51 26.95 9.29
N ARG A 192 2.04 27.19 10.52
CA ARG A 192 2.81 27.89 11.58
C ARG A 192 3.52 26.92 12.51
N SER A 193 2.80 25.92 13.01
CA SER A 193 3.34 24.93 13.97
C SER A 193 4.01 23.74 13.27
N PHE A 194 3.68 23.46 12.00
CA PHE A 194 4.03 22.24 11.26
C PHE A 194 3.45 20.97 11.89
N GLU A 195 2.39 21.12 12.69
CA GLU A 195 1.64 20.02 13.26
C GLU A 195 0.36 19.79 12.46
N SER A 196 -0.15 18.55 12.50
CA SER A 196 -1.41 18.20 11.85
C SER A 196 -2.61 18.82 12.58
N GLU A 197 -3.62 19.25 11.84
CA GLU A 197 -4.91 19.68 12.40
C GLU A 197 -6.06 19.02 11.65
N LEU A 198 -7.17 18.79 12.35
CA LEU A 198 -8.44 18.40 11.75
C LEU A 198 -9.36 19.62 11.69
N GLY A 199 -10.01 19.78 10.55
CA GLY A 199 -10.94 20.89 10.33
C GLY A 199 -12.21 20.44 9.65
N LEU A 200 -13.33 21.05 10.02
CA LEU A 200 -14.59 20.93 9.28
C LEU A 200 -14.51 21.87 8.08
N LEU A 201 -14.52 21.31 6.89
CA LEU A 201 -14.59 22.06 5.63
C LEU A 201 -16.03 22.15 5.17
N ASP A 202 -16.58 23.36 5.12
CA ASP A 202 -17.84 23.63 4.44
C ASP A 202 -17.60 23.60 2.93
N LEU A 203 -18.25 22.66 2.24
CA LEU A 203 -18.07 22.44 0.80
C LEU A 203 -18.62 23.55 -0.08
N LYS A 204 -19.57 24.40 0.45
CA LYS A 204 -20.19 25.51 -0.30
C LYS A 204 -19.38 26.79 -0.19
N THR A 205 -18.89 27.10 1.01
CA THR A 205 -18.17 28.35 1.28
C THR A 205 -16.66 28.19 1.21
N ASN A 206 -16.16 26.96 1.25
CA ASN A 206 -14.74 26.61 1.34
C ASN A 206 -14.08 27.13 2.65
N GLU A 207 -14.87 27.41 3.67
CA GLU A 207 -14.36 27.81 5.00
C GLU A 207 -13.99 26.56 5.79
N VAL A 208 -12.94 26.67 6.61
CA VAL A 208 -12.45 25.58 7.46
C VAL A 208 -12.47 26.02 8.89
N GLU A 209 -13.27 25.34 9.72
CA GLU A 209 -13.25 25.46 11.17
C GLU A 209 -12.33 24.39 11.76
N VAL A 210 -11.24 24.79 12.48
CA VAL A 210 -10.33 23.84 13.13
C VAL A 210 -11.00 23.28 14.38
N VAL A 211 -11.21 21.96 14.38
CA VAL A 211 -11.86 21.24 15.49
C VAL A 211 -10.88 20.48 16.36
N TYR A 212 -9.67 20.21 15.85
CA TYR A 212 -8.62 19.55 16.61
C TYR A 212 -7.23 19.95 16.10
N GLN A 213 -6.32 20.20 17.00
CA GLN A 213 -4.92 20.48 16.68
C GLN A 213 -4.00 19.51 17.40
N SER A 214 -3.21 18.76 16.62
CA SER A 214 -2.16 17.90 17.16
C SER A 214 -1.03 18.72 17.76
N THR A 215 -0.27 18.11 18.64
CA THR A 215 1.02 18.60 19.13
C THR A 215 2.09 17.60 18.72
N THR A 216 3.36 17.88 19.04
CA THR A 216 4.49 16.97 18.76
C THR A 216 4.27 15.56 19.33
N ASP A 217 3.59 15.46 20.46
CA ASP A 217 3.45 14.20 21.20
C ASP A 217 2.01 13.67 21.23
N ARG A 218 1.01 14.48 20.85
CA ARG A 218 -0.41 14.12 20.92
C ARG A 218 -1.10 14.35 19.59
N SER A 219 -1.92 13.38 19.19
CA SER A 219 -2.70 13.40 17.96
C SER A 219 -4.09 12.79 18.14
N ALA A 220 -5.02 13.13 17.25
CA ALA A 220 -6.29 12.40 17.16
C ALA A 220 -6.02 10.94 16.79
N ALA A 221 -6.55 10.01 17.58
CA ALA A 221 -6.46 8.58 17.33
C ALA A 221 -7.72 8.05 16.60
N PHE A 222 -8.87 8.66 16.87
CA PHE A 222 -10.11 8.29 16.18
C PHE A 222 -11.08 9.49 16.17
N ALA A 223 -11.64 9.76 14.99
CA ALA A 223 -12.75 10.71 14.82
C ALA A 223 -13.99 9.94 14.32
N ASP A 224 -15.14 10.22 14.89
CA ASP A 224 -16.39 9.58 14.50
C ASP A 224 -16.73 9.93 13.03
N PRO A 225 -16.85 8.93 12.14
CA PRO A 225 -17.16 9.19 10.75
C PRO A 225 -18.60 9.69 10.50
N TRP A 226 -19.47 9.74 11.53
CA TRP A 226 -20.81 10.31 11.43
C TRP A 226 -20.79 11.84 11.40
N ASP A 227 -20.11 12.47 12.37
CA ASP A 227 -20.13 13.91 12.59
C ASP A 227 -18.74 14.56 12.70
N GLY A 228 -17.67 13.77 12.60
CA GLY A 228 -16.29 14.26 12.65
C GLY A 228 -15.79 14.55 14.07
N GLU A 229 -16.56 14.29 15.13
CA GLU A 229 -16.09 14.51 16.49
C GLU A 229 -14.90 13.62 16.81
N VAL A 230 -13.81 14.22 17.32
CA VAL A 230 -12.65 13.46 17.80
C VAL A 230 -13.05 12.79 19.12
N MET A 231 -13.07 11.45 19.10
CA MET A 231 -13.51 10.60 20.20
C MET A 231 -12.35 9.95 20.94
N ALA A 232 -11.17 9.86 20.31
CA ALA A 232 -9.96 9.30 20.91
C ALA A 232 -8.72 10.15 20.58
N GLU A 233 -7.85 10.32 21.57
CA GLU A 233 -6.51 10.91 21.44
C GLU A 233 -5.45 9.86 21.76
N SER A 234 -4.31 9.96 21.09
CA SER A 234 -3.11 9.19 21.38
C SER A 234 -1.99 10.17 21.80
N GLU A 235 -1.32 9.88 22.90
CA GLU A 235 -0.15 10.61 23.36
C GLU A 235 1.05 9.68 23.50
N PHE A 236 2.20 10.12 22.94
CA PHE A 236 3.49 9.44 23.07
C PHE A 236 4.29 10.10 24.17
N ASP A 237 4.71 9.32 25.14
CA ASP A 237 5.49 9.82 26.28
C ASP A 237 6.71 8.93 26.58
N GLU A 238 7.70 9.51 27.24
CA GLU A 238 8.88 8.80 27.74
C GLU A 238 8.80 8.78 29.27
N LYS A 239 8.49 7.61 29.83
CA LYS A 239 8.29 7.39 31.26
C LYS A 239 9.16 6.25 31.76
N ASP A 240 9.86 6.48 32.87
CA ASP A 240 10.68 5.47 33.56
C ASP A 240 11.73 4.81 32.64
N GLY A 241 12.23 5.55 31.63
CA GLY A 241 13.22 5.07 30.67
C GLY A 241 12.65 4.19 29.54
N THR A 242 11.33 4.10 29.41
CA THR A 242 10.66 3.45 28.29
C THR A 242 9.76 4.44 27.52
N PHE A 243 9.40 4.09 26.30
CA PHE A 243 8.49 4.86 25.45
C PHE A 243 7.12 4.22 25.47
N VAL A 244 6.11 5.01 25.78
CA VAL A 244 4.73 4.53 25.92
C VAL A 244 3.78 5.30 25.03
N GLN A 245 2.73 4.60 24.57
CA GLN A 245 1.55 5.22 24.00
C GLN A 245 0.45 5.17 25.05
N GLU A 246 -0.17 6.32 25.30
CA GLU A 246 -1.32 6.50 26.18
C GLU A 246 -2.53 6.94 25.36
N ILE A 247 -3.69 6.36 25.65
CA ILE A 247 -4.95 6.66 24.97
C ILE A 247 -5.89 7.39 25.93
N SER A 248 -6.47 8.49 25.47
CA SER A 248 -7.59 9.15 26.13
C SER A 248 -8.83 9.03 25.27
N LEU A 249 -9.94 8.65 25.87
CA LEU A 249 -11.24 8.44 25.20
C LEU A 249 -12.30 9.37 25.77
N LYS A 250 -13.28 9.71 24.96
CA LYS A 250 -14.56 10.25 25.43
C LYS A 250 -15.52 9.12 25.77
N THR A 251 -16.23 9.23 26.88
CA THR A 251 -17.23 8.21 27.32
C THR A 251 -18.59 8.40 26.64
N ALA A 252 -18.78 9.54 25.97
CA ALA A 252 -19.94 9.88 25.14
C ALA A 252 -19.58 11.09 24.26
N LYS A 253 -20.35 11.31 23.21
CA LYS A 253 -20.23 12.52 22.36
C LYS A 253 -20.41 13.78 23.18
N GLY A 254 -19.66 14.83 22.85
CA GLY A 254 -19.62 16.09 23.56
C GLY A 254 -18.93 16.04 24.92
N GLY A 255 -18.43 14.86 25.35
CA GLY A 255 -17.70 14.66 26.59
C GLY A 255 -16.25 15.18 26.54
N SER A 256 -15.58 15.16 27.71
CA SER A 256 -14.15 15.41 27.82
C SER A 256 -13.35 14.12 27.61
N PHE A 257 -12.10 14.26 27.22
CA PHE A 257 -11.17 13.14 27.15
C PHE A 257 -10.77 12.68 28.56
N GLU A 258 -10.84 11.37 28.77
CA GLU A 258 -10.44 10.71 29.99
C GLU A 258 -9.35 9.68 29.67
N LYS A 259 -8.25 9.75 30.38
CA LYS A 259 -7.12 8.81 30.18
C LYS A 259 -7.55 7.39 30.56
N GLN A 260 -7.16 6.44 29.71
CA GLN A 260 -7.52 5.04 29.85
C GLN A 260 -6.26 4.21 30.17
N ASP A 261 -5.98 4.00 31.45
CA ASP A 261 -4.77 3.29 31.88
C ASP A 261 -4.70 1.84 31.35
N ALA A 262 -5.86 1.20 31.17
CA ALA A 262 -5.95 -0.13 30.59
C ALA A 262 -5.46 -0.22 29.13
N LEU A 263 -5.48 0.90 28.39
CA LEU A 263 -5.06 0.97 27.00
C LEU A 263 -3.61 1.43 26.80
N ARG A 264 -2.86 1.68 27.89
CA ARG A 264 -1.43 2.01 27.81
C ARG A 264 -0.64 0.82 27.26
N ILE A 265 0.28 1.10 26.33
CA ILE A 265 1.21 0.11 25.75
C ILE A 265 2.65 0.63 25.79
N ASP A 266 3.60 -0.33 25.78
CA ASP A 266 5.03 -0.09 25.66
C ASP A 266 5.47 -0.23 24.20
N LEU A 267 6.03 0.84 23.63
CA LEU A 267 6.46 0.89 22.23
C LEU A 267 7.81 0.19 22.03
N VAL A 268 8.65 0.10 23.06
CA VAL A 268 9.93 -0.62 22.99
C VAL A 268 9.68 -2.12 22.87
N GLU A 269 8.61 -2.61 23.50
CA GLU A 269 8.14 -4.00 23.33
C GLU A 269 7.39 -4.27 22.03
N ARG A 270 7.25 -3.26 21.15
CA ARG A 270 6.48 -3.32 19.90
C ARG A 270 5.03 -3.71 20.09
N ARG A 271 4.46 -3.30 21.21
CA ARG A 271 3.02 -3.37 21.39
C ARG A 271 2.36 -2.32 20.54
N GLU A 272 1.27 -2.70 19.90
CA GLU A 272 0.42 -1.82 19.08
C GLU A 272 -0.98 -1.80 19.66
N LEU A 273 -1.61 -0.64 19.55
CA LEU A 273 -3.00 -0.44 19.93
C LEU A 273 -3.60 0.68 19.09
N ASP A 274 -4.66 0.34 18.36
CA ASP A 274 -5.42 1.25 17.53
C ASP A 274 -6.88 1.28 17.96
N VAL A 275 -7.44 2.48 18.10
CA VAL A 275 -8.89 2.69 18.24
C VAL A 275 -9.48 2.73 16.84
N ILE A 276 -10.27 1.70 16.47
CA ILE A 276 -10.68 1.50 15.09
C ILE A 276 -12.18 1.75 14.83
N HIS A 277 -13.01 1.82 15.87
CA HIS A 277 -14.42 2.09 15.72
C HIS A 277 -15.05 2.50 17.06
N TRP A 278 -16.13 3.28 17.01
CA TRP A 278 -17.01 3.63 18.11
C TRP A 278 -18.44 3.18 17.79
N ASP A 279 -19.01 2.30 18.62
CA ASP A 279 -20.41 1.92 18.58
C ASP A 279 -21.21 2.83 19.54
N ASP A 280 -21.82 3.86 18.99
CA ASP A 280 -22.57 4.86 19.75
C ASP A 280 -23.78 4.24 20.51
N LYS A 281 -24.40 3.20 19.95
CA LYS A 281 -25.56 2.53 20.58
C LYS A 281 -25.15 1.68 21.78
N ALA A 282 -24.03 0.98 21.66
CA ALA A 282 -23.49 0.15 22.74
C ALA A 282 -22.66 0.98 23.74
N GLY A 283 -22.14 2.14 23.32
CA GLY A 283 -21.20 2.93 24.11
C GLY A 283 -19.84 2.25 24.26
N LEU A 284 -19.41 1.52 23.24
CA LEU A 284 -18.19 0.70 23.25
C LEU A 284 -17.24 1.11 22.11
N TYR A 285 -15.95 1.06 22.38
CA TYR A 285 -14.91 1.15 21.34
C TYR A 285 -14.49 -0.24 20.87
N TYR A 286 -14.03 -0.31 19.60
CA TYR A 286 -13.31 -1.45 19.07
C TYR A 286 -11.84 -1.12 19.06
N ILE A 287 -11.05 -1.98 19.68
CA ILE A 287 -9.60 -1.83 19.85
C ILE A 287 -8.90 -2.98 19.14
N ASN A 288 -8.04 -2.64 18.19
CA ASN A 288 -7.14 -3.60 17.52
C ASN A 288 -5.78 -3.59 18.21
N THR A 289 -5.35 -4.71 18.78
CA THR A 289 -4.11 -4.72 19.59
C THR A 289 -3.46 -6.10 19.65
N ASN A 290 -2.11 -6.10 19.78
CA ASN A 290 -1.30 -7.26 20.14
C ASN A 290 -0.87 -7.24 21.62
N LYS A 291 -1.52 -6.44 22.46
CA LYS A 291 -1.13 -6.25 23.87
C LYS A 291 -1.04 -7.55 24.65
N PHE A 292 -1.89 -8.52 24.36
CA PHE A 292 -2.03 -9.76 25.12
C PHE A 292 -1.49 -11.00 24.41
N THR A 293 -1.35 -10.94 23.10
CA THR A 293 -1.05 -12.09 22.24
C THR A 293 0.04 -11.76 21.23
N ASP A 294 0.51 -12.77 20.50
CA ASP A 294 1.42 -12.58 19.38
C ASP A 294 0.76 -11.84 18.21
N LYS A 295 -0.47 -12.21 17.90
CA LYS A 295 -1.24 -11.59 16.81
C LYS A 295 -2.09 -10.43 17.30
N LYS A 296 -2.27 -9.40 16.45
CA LYS A 296 -3.29 -8.38 16.69
C LYS A 296 -4.68 -9.03 16.65
N GLN A 297 -5.50 -8.67 17.62
CA GLN A 297 -6.88 -9.12 17.77
C GLN A 297 -7.77 -7.92 18.06
N ILE A 298 -9.04 -8.01 17.73
CA ILE A 298 -10.00 -6.94 17.96
C ILE A 298 -10.85 -7.26 19.21
N TYR A 299 -10.85 -6.33 20.15
CA TYR A 299 -11.63 -6.38 21.39
C TYR A 299 -12.64 -5.24 21.41
N THR A 300 -13.73 -5.40 22.16
CA THR A 300 -14.55 -4.27 22.59
C THR A 300 -14.03 -3.71 23.91
N TYR A 301 -14.21 -2.40 24.10
CA TYR A 301 -13.74 -1.67 25.27
C TYR A 301 -14.81 -0.74 25.79
N ASP A 302 -15.15 -0.85 27.08
CA ASP A 302 -16.05 0.06 27.78
C ASP A 302 -15.22 1.17 28.45
N PRO A 303 -15.31 2.43 27.95
CA PRO A 303 -14.53 3.54 28.49
C PRO A 303 -14.99 3.98 29.89
N LYS A 304 -16.22 3.63 30.34
CA LYS A 304 -16.76 3.98 31.66
C LYS A 304 -16.21 3.09 32.75
N THR A 305 -16.09 1.81 32.49
CA THR A 305 -15.54 0.81 33.41
C THR A 305 -14.05 0.57 33.21
N GLN A 306 -13.48 1.11 32.13
CA GLN A 306 -12.10 0.93 31.68
C GLN A 306 -11.71 -0.55 31.51
N THR A 307 -12.61 -1.34 30.92
CA THR A 307 -12.42 -2.77 30.74
C THR A 307 -12.55 -3.19 29.28
N LEU A 308 -11.63 -4.05 28.84
CA LEU A 308 -11.73 -4.80 27.59
C LEU A 308 -12.64 -6.02 27.77
N SER A 309 -13.27 -6.47 26.69
CA SER A 309 -13.95 -7.77 26.69
C SER A 309 -12.97 -8.89 27.07
N GLU A 310 -13.45 -9.93 27.76
CA GLU A 310 -12.60 -11.08 28.15
C GLU A 310 -12.06 -11.82 26.91
N GLU A 311 -12.91 -11.99 25.89
CA GLU A 311 -12.54 -12.61 24.62
C GLU A 311 -12.55 -11.57 23.49
N PRO A 312 -11.69 -11.73 22.48
CA PRO A 312 -11.71 -10.87 21.31
C PRO A 312 -12.99 -11.09 20.49
N VAL A 313 -13.55 -10.02 19.94
CA VAL A 313 -14.68 -10.12 18.98
C VAL A 313 -14.20 -10.63 17.62
N PHE A 314 -12.90 -10.50 17.35
CA PHE A 314 -12.26 -11.10 16.19
C PHE A 314 -10.80 -11.48 16.50
N ALA A 315 -10.43 -12.70 16.11
CA ALA A 315 -9.07 -13.22 16.16
C ALA A 315 -8.82 -14.17 15.01
N ASN A 316 -7.60 -14.15 14.48
CA ASN A 316 -7.13 -15.15 13.54
C ASN A 316 -5.87 -15.83 14.13
N PRO A 317 -5.76 -17.17 14.12
CA PRO A 317 -4.62 -17.85 14.73
C PRO A 317 -3.29 -17.64 13.99
N ASP A 318 -3.35 -17.38 12.69
CA ASP A 318 -2.16 -17.30 11.83
C ASP A 318 -1.78 -15.85 11.44
N PHE A 319 -2.74 -14.92 11.45
CA PHE A 319 -2.58 -13.58 10.91
C PHE A 319 -3.06 -12.48 11.84
N ASP A 320 -2.46 -11.32 11.72
CA ASP A 320 -2.88 -10.13 12.46
C ASP A 320 -4.22 -9.58 11.94
N ALA A 321 -5.11 -9.22 12.86
CA ALA A 321 -6.28 -8.40 12.52
C ALA A 321 -5.79 -7.01 12.04
N THR A 322 -6.41 -6.49 10.97
CA THR A 322 -6.01 -5.22 10.38
C THR A 322 -7.09 -4.14 10.45
N GLY A 323 -8.34 -4.51 10.79
CA GLY A 323 -9.38 -3.52 10.94
C GLY A 323 -10.80 -4.09 10.90
N VAL A 324 -11.76 -3.18 10.90
CA VAL A 324 -13.20 -3.46 10.84
C VAL A 324 -13.81 -2.75 9.63
N ILE A 325 -14.74 -3.42 8.95
CA ILE A 325 -15.58 -2.80 7.93
C ILE A 325 -16.92 -2.44 8.58
N THR A 326 -17.30 -1.19 8.47
CA THR A 326 -18.57 -0.68 9.00
C THR A 326 -19.45 -0.11 7.90
N SER A 327 -20.76 -0.14 8.11
CA SER A 327 -21.71 0.48 7.21
C SER A 327 -21.58 1.99 7.24
N THR A 328 -21.51 2.60 6.06
CA THR A 328 -21.57 4.06 5.85
C THR A 328 -22.96 4.53 5.48
N VAL A 329 -23.91 3.60 5.37
CA VAL A 329 -25.30 3.85 5.04
C VAL A 329 -25.99 4.50 6.24
N PRO A 330 -26.71 5.64 6.09
CA PRO A 330 -27.30 6.35 7.23
C PRO A 330 -28.22 5.51 8.11
N SER A 331 -29.03 4.61 7.53
CA SER A 331 -29.97 3.75 8.26
C SER A 331 -29.31 2.67 9.12
N GLU A 332 -28.09 2.26 8.76
CA GLU A 332 -27.29 1.23 9.44
C GLU A 332 -25.89 1.75 9.83
N PHE A 333 -25.73 3.07 9.93
CA PHE A 333 -24.43 3.67 10.15
C PHE A 333 -23.70 3.07 11.35
N GLY A 334 -22.41 2.78 11.16
CA GLY A 334 -21.57 2.19 12.19
C GLY A 334 -21.80 0.70 12.46
N LYS A 335 -22.81 0.06 11.86
CA LYS A 335 -22.98 -1.40 11.95
C LYS A 335 -21.75 -2.11 11.41
N VAL A 336 -21.18 -3.03 12.18
CA VAL A 336 -20.06 -3.86 11.75
C VAL A 336 -20.52 -4.83 10.66
N LEU A 337 -19.88 -4.79 9.50
CA LEU A 337 -20.16 -5.64 8.35
C LEU A 337 -19.14 -6.77 8.20
N GLY A 338 -17.91 -6.57 8.68
CA GLY A 338 -16.85 -7.57 8.58
C GLY A 338 -15.58 -7.16 9.32
N PHE A 339 -14.68 -8.12 9.44
CA PHE A 339 -13.35 -7.95 10.04
C PHE A 339 -12.27 -8.29 9.05
N ASN A 340 -11.21 -7.48 9.00
CA ASN A 340 -10.10 -7.65 8.10
C ASN A 340 -8.90 -8.28 8.80
N TYR A 341 -8.14 -9.11 8.07
CA TYR A 341 -6.86 -9.67 8.52
C TYR A 341 -5.85 -9.74 7.38
N GLY A 342 -4.55 -9.68 7.71
CA GLY A 342 -3.46 -9.60 6.75
C GLY A 342 -2.86 -10.96 6.43
N ALA A 343 -3.40 -11.71 5.45
CA ALA A 343 -2.84 -12.95 4.93
C ALA A 343 -1.81 -12.67 3.80
N ASP A 344 -1.90 -13.38 2.69
CA ASP A 344 -1.21 -13.05 1.44
C ASP A 344 -1.71 -11.71 0.87
N THR A 345 -3.01 -11.44 1.01
CA THR A 345 -3.68 -10.15 0.79
C THR A 345 -4.45 -9.75 2.04
N ILE A 346 -5.10 -8.59 2.03
CA ILE A 346 -6.09 -8.25 3.07
C ILE A 346 -7.36 -9.04 2.78
N ARG A 347 -7.76 -9.89 3.72
CA ARG A 347 -8.95 -10.71 3.61
C ARG A 347 -10.01 -10.29 4.61
N THR A 348 -11.27 -10.47 4.26
CA THR A 348 -12.42 -10.10 5.10
C THR A 348 -13.19 -11.33 5.53
N ILE A 349 -13.49 -11.41 6.83
CA ILE A 349 -14.54 -12.27 7.36
C ILE A 349 -15.80 -11.44 7.48
N TRP A 350 -16.77 -11.69 6.61
CA TRP A 350 -18.03 -10.99 6.58
C TRP A 350 -18.95 -11.48 7.70
N VAL A 351 -19.50 -10.56 8.49
CA VAL A 351 -20.53 -10.82 9.49
C VAL A 351 -21.91 -10.36 9.02
N ASP A 352 -21.96 -9.47 8.02
CA ASP A 352 -23.19 -9.15 7.30
C ASP A 352 -23.45 -10.24 6.23
N PRO A 353 -24.53 -11.04 6.35
CA PRO A 353 -24.73 -12.19 5.47
C PRO A 353 -25.13 -11.80 4.04
N GLU A 354 -25.73 -10.62 3.84
CA GLU A 354 -26.15 -10.18 2.52
C GLU A 354 -24.96 -9.69 1.69
N LEU A 355 -24.20 -8.74 2.23
CA LEU A 355 -23.01 -8.23 1.54
C LEU A 355 -21.96 -9.33 1.38
N GLY A 356 -21.74 -10.13 2.43
CA GLY A 356 -20.84 -11.28 2.38
C GLY A 356 -21.25 -12.30 1.32
N GLY A 357 -22.54 -12.58 1.17
CA GLY A 357 -23.05 -13.47 0.13
C GLY A 357 -22.83 -12.92 -1.29
N ILE A 358 -23.01 -11.61 -1.47
CA ILE A 358 -22.74 -10.96 -2.76
C ILE A 358 -21.24 -11.02 -3.11
N VAL A 359 -20.36 -10.64 -2.16
CA VAL A 359 -18.90 -10.65 -2.39
C VAL A 359 -18.41 -12.06 -2.69
N LEU A 360 -18.88 -13.08 -1.95
CA LEU A 360 -18.54 -14.48 -2.22
C LEU A 360 -18.99 -14.91 -3.62
N GLY A 361 -20.17 -14.47 -4.07
CA GLY A 361 -20.65 -14.73 -5.44
C GLY A 361 -19.76 -14.07 -6.50
N LEU A 362 -19.28 -12.85 -6.23
CA LEU A 362 -18.34 -12.16 -7.12
C LEU A 362 -16.97 -12.86 -7.14
N GLU A 363 -16.44 -13.29 -6.00
CA GLU A 363 -15.18 -14.06 -5.93
C GLU A 363 -15.25 -15.37 -6.75
N GLN A 364 -16.40 -16.03 -6.73
CA GLN A 364 -16.63 -17.21 -7.58
C GLN A 364 -16.69 -16.87 -9.07
N ALA A 365 -17.18 -15.69 -9.44
CA ALA A 365 -17.21 -15.21 -10.82
C ALA A 365 -15.84 -14.73 -11.32
N PHE A 366 -14.94 -14.36 -10.40
CA PHE A 366 -13.57 -13.89 -10.68
C PHE A 366 -12.53 -14.75 -9.93
N PRO A 367 -12.39 -16.04 -10.27
CA PRO A 367 -11.55 -16.95 -9.52
C PRO A 367 -10.09 -16.50 -9.46
N GLY A 368 -9.52 -16.54 -8.25
CA GLY A 368 -8.14 -16.10 -8.00
C GLY A 368 -7.93 -14.60 -8.02
N GLN A 369 -8.99 -13.79 -8.00
CA GLN A 369 -8.93 -12.34 -7.91
C GLN A 369 -9.57 -11.87 -6.60
N GLU A 370 -9.02 -10.82 -6.05
CA GLU A 370 -9.55 -10.08 -4.91
C GLU A 370 -10.66 -9.13 -5.37
N ILE A 371 -11.74 -9.08 -4.60
CA ILE A 371 -12.88 -8.20 -4.84
C ILE A 371 -12.86 -7.08 -3.82
N ASP A 372 -12.58 -5.86 -4.27
CA ASP A 372 -12.65 -4.65 -3.45
C ASP A 372 -13.93 -3.88 -3.75
N VAL A 373 -14.81 -3.79 -2.78
CA VAL A 373 -16.05 -3.01 -2.87
C VAL A 373 -15.75 -1.53 -2.71
N ILE A 374 -15.94 -0.75 -3.78
CA ILE A 374 -15.74 0.70 -3.81
C ILE A 374 -17.00 1.43 -3.28
N TYR A 375 -18.18 0.91 -3.62
CA TYR A 375 -19.47 1.45 -3.22
C TYR A 375 -20.52 0.35 -3.15
N ALA A 376 -21.39 0.44 -2.17
CA ALA A 376 -22.61 -0.37 -2.06
C ALA A 376 -23.79 0.52 -1.70
N SER A 377 -24.91 0.42 -2.44
CA SER A 377 -26.14 1.12 -2.10
C SER A 377 -26.79 0.54 -0.83
N ASP A 378 -27.66 1.33 -0.21
CA ASP A 378 -28.38 0.96 1.03
C ASP A 378 -29.13 -0.37 0.90
N ASP A 379 -29.79 -0.56 -0.24
CA ASP A 379 -30.56 -1.76 -0.57
C ASP A 379 -29.73 -2.89 -1.19
N ARG A 380 -28.39 -2.71 -1.27
CA ARG A 380 -27.44 -3.62 -1.92
C ARG A 380 -27.77 -3.96 -3.38
N ASN A 381 -28.59 -3.15 -4.04
CA ASN A 381 -28.94 -3.37 -5.44
C ASN A 381 -27.86 -2.85 -6.40
N ARG A 382 -27.03 -1.90 -5.95
CA ARG A 382 -25.88 -1.41 -6.73
C ARG A 382 -24.59 -1.59 -5.96
N ILE A 383 -23.65 -2.32 -6.54
CA ILE A 383 -22.28 -2.49 -6.05
C ILE A 383 -21.31 -2.03 -7.14
N VAL A 384 -20.42 -1.11 -6.81
CA VAL A 384 -19.27 -0.78 -7.66
C VAL A 384 -18.04 -1.40 -7.02
N PHE A 385 -17.30 -2.19 -7.78
CA PHE A 385 -16.15 -2.91 -7.27
C PHE A 385 -15.01 -3.00 -8.28
N LYS A 386 -13.82 -3.32 -7.80
CA LYS A 386 -12.72 -3.75 -8.63
C LYS A 386 -12.38 -5.22 -8.36
N ALA A 387 -11.94 -5.92 -9.40
CA ALA A 387 -11.36 -7.25 -9.32
C ALA A 387 -9.91 -7.19 -9.78
N SER A 388 -8.97 -7.69 -8.97
CA SER A 388 -7.54 -7.64 -9.26
C SER A 388 -6.77 -8.82 -8.65
N SER A 389 -5.57 -9.08 -9.14
CA SER A 389 -4.61 -10.02 -8.56
C SER A 389 -3.20 -9.67 -9.03
N VAL A 390 -2.18 -10.43 -8.66
CA VAL A 390 -0.82 -10.25 -9.20
C VAL A 390 -0.80 -10.35 -10.73
N GLN A 391 -1.60 -11.26 -11.31
CA GLN A 391 -1.69 -11.47 -12.76
C GLN A 391 -2.64 -10.49 -13.45
N HIS A 392 -3.63 -9.98 -12.71
CA HIS A 392 -4.69 -9.15 -13.28
C HIS A 392 -4.59 -7.73 -12.72
N PRO A 393 -4.12 -6.75 -13.51
CA PRO A 393 -4.34 -5.33 -13.20
C PRO A 393 -5.82 -5.07 -12.93
N ALA A 394 -6.13 -4.08 -12.09
CA ALA A 394 -7.50 -3.84 -11.67
C ALA A 394 -8.47 -3.68 -12.85
N ARG A 395 -9.63 -4.30 -12.74
CA ARG A 395 -10.77 -4.15 -13.64
C ARG A 395 -11.96 -3.67 -12.82
N TYR A 396 -12.69 -2.70 -13.32
CA TYR A 396 -13.77 -2.03 -12.61
C TYR A 396 -15.12 -2.41 -13.18
N PHE A 397 -16.08 -2.65 -12.29
CA PHE A 397 -17.40 -3.14 -12.62
C PHE A 397 -18.49 -2.43 -11.83
N VAL A 398 -19.68 -2.36 -12.42
CA VAL A 398 -20.94 -2.08 -11.73
C VAL A 398 -21.80 -3.35 -11.76
N PHE A 399 -22.29 -3.74 -10.60
CA PHE A 399 -23.20 -4.85 -10.42
C PHE A 399 -24.54 -4.31 -9.91
N ASP A 400 -25.56 -4.31 -10.77
CA ASP A 400 -26.88 -3.77 -10.51
C ASP A 400 -27.93 -4.87 -10.39
N ASP A 401 -28.96 -4.59 -9.57
CA ASP A 401 -30.16 -5.43 -9.43
C ASP A 401 -29.82 -6.88 -9.04
N LYS A 402 -28.66 -7.08 -8.39
CA LYS A 402 -28.13 -8.40 -7.98
C LYS A 402 -28.01 -9.40 -9.15
N ALA A 403 -27.97 -8.93 -10.36
CA ALA A 403 -27.96 -9.79 -11.57
C ALA A 403 -27.16 -9.24 -12.75
N ARG A 404 -27.13 -7.92 -12.95
CA ARG A 404 -26.52 -7.29 -14.13
C ARG A 404 -25.11 -6.83 -13.83
N LEU A 405 -24.12 -7.47 -14.44
CA LEU A 405 -22.73 -7.10 -14.36
C LEU A 405 -22.31 -6.29 -15.60
N GLN A 406 -21.78 -5.09 -15.41
CA GLN A 406 -21.29 -4.23 -16.46
C GLN A 406 -19.84 -3.84 -16.20
N ALA A 407 -18.95 -4.08 -17.16
CA ALA A 407 -17.56 -3.62 -17.09
C ALA A 407 -17.48 -2.12 -17.43
N ILE A 408 -16.72 -1.38 -16.60
CA ILE A 408 -16.42 0.04 -16.79
C ILE A 408 -15.10 0.20 -17.54
N GLY A 409 -14.07 -0.56 -17.14
CA GLY A 409 -12.76 -0.52 -17.75
C GLY A 409 -11.74 -1.37 -17.02
N ALA A 410 -10.54 -1.45 -17.61
CA ALA A 410 -9.40 -2.15 -17.03
C ALA A 410 -8.23 -1.18 -16.89
N GLU A 411 -7.47 -1.29 -15.82
CA GLU A 411 -6.31 -0.44 -15.55
C GLU A 411 -5.26 -0.56 -16.65
N ARG A 412 -4.96 -1.78 -17.08
CA ARG A 412 -3.97 -2.08 -18.14
C ARG A 412 -4.51 -3.12 -19.10
N PRO A 413 -5.46 -2.75 -20.00
CA PRO A 413 -6.11 -3.71 -20.91
C PRO A 413 -5.17 -4.34 -21.94
N TRP A 414 -3.95 -3.82 -22.08
CA TRP A 414 -2.90 -4.32 -22.97
C TRP A 414 -1.98 -5.37 -22.32
N ILE A 415 -2.14 -5.66 -21.02
CA ILE A 415 -1.41 -6.72 -20.32
C ILE A 415 -2.23 -8.00 -20.37
N ASP A 416 -1.64 -9.05 -20.94
CA ASP A 416 -2.23 -10.39 -20.87
C ASP A 416 -1.84 -11.05 -19.55
N PRO A 417 -2.80 -11.48 -18.72
CA PRO A 417 -2.52 -12.19 -17.47
C PRO A 417 -1.67 -13.46 -17.66
N ALA A 418 -1.70 -14.08 -18.84
CA ALA A 418 -0.89 -15.26 -19.17
C ALA A 418 0.62 -14.97 -19.23
N ASP A 419 1.00 -13.70 -19.43
CA ASP A 419 2.40 -13.26 -19.44
C ASP A 419 2.98 -13.06 -18.04
N ILE A 420 2.20 -13.32 -16.99
CA ILE A 420 2.61 -13.16 -15.59
C ILE A 420 2.37 -14.48 -14.86
N GLY A 421 3.34 -14.91 -14.05
CA GLY A 421 3.22 -16.12 -13.27
C GLY A 421 2.21 -16.02 -12.11
N ALA A 422 1.67 -17.16 -11.73
CA ALA A 422 0.80 -17.26 -10.54
C ALA A 422 1.60 -17.02 -9.26
N THR A 423 0.95 -16.42 -8.26
CA THR A 423 1.54 -16.13 -6.95
C THR A 423 0.92 -17.02 -5.88
N ASN A 424 1.76 -17.52 -4.98
CA ASN A 424 1.35 -18.32 -3.84
C ASN A 424 2.05 -17.83 -2.56
N LEU A 425 1.34 -17.87 -1.43
CA LEU A 425 1.95 -17.77 -0.12
C LEU A 425 2.64 -19.10 0.19
N VAL A 426 3.93 -19.07 0.42
CA VAL A 426 4.76 -20.22 0.76
C VAL A 426 5.48 -19.99 2.08
N TYR A 427 6.03 -21.05 2.65
CA TYR A 427 6.82 -20.97 3.86
C TYR A 427 8.12 -21.78 3.68
N TYR A 428 9.20 -21.24 4.20
CA TYR A 428 10.47 -21.96 4.29
C TYR A 428 11.01 -21.87 5.72
N ASN A 429 11.93 -22.77 6.06
CA ASN A 429 12.61 -22.71 7.34
C ASN A 429 13.98 -22.05 7.18
N ALA A 430 14.22 -20.99 7.94
CA ALA A 430 15.56 -20.45 8.10
C ALA A 430 16.47 -21.46 8.82
N ARG A 431 17.80 -21.32 8.69
CA ARG A 431 18.82 -22.20 9.26
C ARG A 431 18.74 -22.35 10.79
N ASP A 432 18.12 -21.39 11.48
CA ASP A 432 17.87 -21.45 12.93
C ASP A 432 16.48 -22.02 13.27
N GLY A 433 15.76 -22.57 12.29
CA GLY A 433 14.47 -23.24 12.47
C GLY A 433 13.25 -22.31 12.40
N ARG A 434 13.44 -20.99 12.20
CA ARG A 434 12.31 -20.07 12.07
C ARG A 434 11.54 -20.33 10.77
N ARG A 435 10.22 -20.56 10.90
CA ARG A 435 9.30 -20.68 9.78
C ARG A 435 9.01 -19.28 9.23
N THR A 436 9.51 -18.97 8.04
CA THR A 436 9.44 -17.66 7.42
C THR A 436 8.45 -17.67 6.24
N PRO A 437 7.45 -16.77 6.21
CA PRO A 437 6.54 -16.65 5.07
C PRO A 437 7.23 -15.97 3.89
N ALA A 438 6.76 -16.25 2.68
CA ALA A 438 7.16 -15.56 1.47
C ALA A 438 6.06 -15.61 0.41
N LEU A 439 6.02 -14.62 -0.47
CA LEU A 439 5.21 -14.66 -1.68
C LEU A 439 6.10 -15.18 -2.82
N LEU A 440 5.69 -16.27 -3.44
CA LEU A 440 6.35 -16.83 -4.62
C LEU A 440 5.50 -16.55 -5.85
N THR A 441 6.02 -15.74 -6.77
CA THR A 441 5.46 -15.58 -8.11
C THR A 441 6.30 -16.40 -9.07
N HIS A 442 5.69 -17.39 -9.71
CA HIS A 442 6.36 -18.23 -10.70
C HIS A 442 6.71 -17.45 -11.97
N ALA A 443 7.62 -17.96 -12.76
CA ALA A 443 7.80 -17.46 -14.12
C ALA A 443 6.51 -17.64 -14.95
N ALA A 444 6.26 -16.75 -15.91
CA ALA A 444 5.14 -16.90 -16.84
C ALA A 444 5.20 -18.25 -17.55
N GLY A 445 4.06 -18.93 -17.61
CA GLY A 445 3.93 -20.23 -18.25
C GLY A 445 4.58 -21.41 -17.51
N TRP A 446 5.15 -21.18 -16.32
CA TRP A 446 5.73 -22.27 -15.51
C TRP A 446 4.68 -23.34 -15.13
N LYS A 447 5.12 -24.58 -15.12
CA LYS A 447 4.31 -25.74 -14.72
C LYS A 447 5.08 -26.60 -13.73
N GLU A 448 4.35 -27.25 -12.85
CA GLU A 448 4.92 -28.23 -11.93
C GLU A 448 5.66 -29.34 -12.70
N GLY A 449 6.91 -29.60 -12.31
CA GLY A 449 7.79 -30.55 -12.98
C GLY A 449 8.69 -29.94 -14.07
N ASP A 450 8.56 -28.65 -14.36
CA ASP A 450 9.51 -27.97 -15.25
C ASP A 450 10.92 -27.99 -14.66
N PRO A 451 11.98 -27.95 -15.50
CA PRO A 451 13.35 -27.84 -15.03
C PRO A 451 13.57 -26.58 -14.18
N ALA A 452 14.44 -26.68 -13.18
CA ALA A 452 14.84 -25.56 -12.34
C ALA A 452 15.31 -24.35 -13.18
N GLY A 453 14.65 -23.22 -12.99
CA GLY A 453 14.83 -21.99 -13.79
C GLY A 453 15.77 -20.97 -13.14
N LYS A 454 15.49 -19.70 -13.43
CA LYS A 454 16.14 -18.52 -12.82
C LYS A 454 15.22 -17.92 -11.78
N ALA A 455 15.78 -17.33 -10.71
CA ALA A 455 14.99 -16.66 -9.72
C ALA A 455 15.61 -15.34 -9.22
N ILE A 456 14.75 -14.49 -8.70
CA ILE A 456 15.10 -13.29 -7.96
C ILE A 456 14.55 -13.42 -6.54
N VAL A 457 15.40 -13.25 -5.54
CA VAL A 457 14.97 -12.95 -4.17
C VAL A 457 14.80 -11.44 -4.07
N LEU A 458 13.58 -11.00 -3.76
CA LEU A 458 13.16 -9.59 -3.77
C LEU A 458 12.73 -9.17 -2.35
N PRO A 459 13.66 -8.84 -1.43
CA PRO A 459 13.30 -8.32 -0.12
C PRO A 459 12.67 -6.94 -0.22
N HIS A 460 11.55 -6.76 0.52
CA HIS A 460 10.87 -5.47 0.61
C HIS A 460 11.70 -4.40 1.35
N GLY A 461 11.30 -3.14 1.19
CA GLY A 461 11.83 -2.01 1.96
C GLY A 461 11.32 -2.01 3.41
N GLY A 462 11.73 -1.02 4.18
CA GLY A 462 11.33 -0.88 5.57
C GLY A 462 12.55 -0.73 6.48
N PRO A 463 12.94 -1.69 7.34
CA PRO A 463 12.62 -3.13 7.36
C PRO A 463 11.27 -3.51 7.96
N TRP A 464 10.69 -2.65 8.81
CA TRP A 464 9.38 -2.82 9.43
C TRP A 464 8.28 -2.52 8.42
N ALA A 465 8.01 -3.49 7.58
CA ALA A 465 7.01 -3.48 6.54
C ALA A 465 6.69 -4.93 6.13
N ARG A 466 5.88 -5.10 5.11
CA ARG A 466 5.63 -6.40 4.48
C ARG A 466 5.21 -6.20 3.02
N ASP A 467 5.28 -7.28 2.25
CA ASP A 467 4.65 -7.37 0.95
C ASP A 467 3.26 -8.04 1.03
N TYR A 468 2.36 -7.62 0.16
CA TYR A 468 1.09 -8.26 -0.13
C TYR A 468 1.05 -8.74 -1.56
N ALA A 469 0.34 -9.84 -1.81
CA ALA A 469 0.07 -10.30 -3.15
C ALA A 469 -0.96 -9.36 -3.81
N GLY A 470 -0.58 -8.72 -4.89
CA GLY A 470 -1.41 -7.79 -5.64
C GLY A 470 -0.69 -7.34 -6.90
N TRP A 471 -1.37 -6.57 -7.74
CA TRP A 471 -0.73 -5.98 -8.91
C TRP A 471 0.45 -5.08 -8.49
N ASP A 472 1.64 -5.41 -8.98
CA ASP A 472 2.84 -4.59 -8.74
C ASP A 472 2.87 -3.37 -9.67
N SER A 473 2.45 -2.22 -9.15
CA SER A 473 2.43 -0.96 -9.89
C SER A 473 3.83 -0.42 -10.24
N SER A 474 4.89 -0.92 -9.56
CA SER A 474 6.28 -0.62 -9.93
C SER A 474 6.71 -1.35 -11.20
N GLY A 475 6.00 -2.40 -11.59
CA GLY A 475 6.24 -3.21 -12.76
C GLY A 475 7.39 -4.21 -12.64
N TRP A 476 8.03 -4.35 -11.47
CA TRP A 476 9.19 -5.26 -11.32
C TRP A 476 8.78 -6.73 -11.41
N ILE A 477 7.71 -7.12 -10.73
CA ILE A 477 7.24 -8.51 -10.75
C ILE A 477 6.80 -8.92 -12.16
N PRO A 478 5.88 -8.22 -12.85
CA PRO A 478 5.49 -8.58 -14.21
C PRO A 478 6.66 -8.49 -15.20
N PHE A 479 7.58 -7.53 -15.04
CA PHE A 479 8.79 -7.45 -15.85
C PHE A 479 9.66 -8.70 -15.72
N LEU A 480 9.93 -9.15 -14.50
CA LEU A 480 10.81 -10.28 -14.22
C LEU A 480 10.15 -11.60 -14.62
N THR A 481 8.87 -11.80 -14.25
CA THR A 481 8.17 -13.06 -14.48
C THR A 481 7.90 -13.33 -15.95
N SER A 482 7.58 -12.28 -16.74
CA SER A 482 7.45 -12.39 -18.21
C SER A 482 8.77 -12.73 -18.91
N ARG A 483 9.91 -12.53 -18.25
CA ARG A 483 11.26 -12.89 -18.73
C ARG A 483 11.78 -14.22 -18.18
N GLY A 484 10.90 -15.00 -17.59
CA GLY A 484 11.18 -16.36 -17.11
C GLY A 484 11.93 -16.42 -15.77
N PHE A 485 11.86 -15.35 -14.94
CA PHE A 485 12.31 -15.42 -13.57
C PHE A 485 11.16 -15.79 -12.64
N ALA A 486 11.37 -16.71 -11.71
CA ALA A 486 10.56 -16.77 -10.51
C ALA A 486 10.98 -15.62 -9.56
N VAL A 487 10.01 -15.02 -8.87
CA VAL A 487 10.27 -13.94 -7.89
C VAL A 487 9.81 -14.41 -6.53
N LEU A 488 10.72 -14.46 -5.56
CA LEU A 488 10.43 -14.77 -4.17
C LEU A 488 10.57 -13.49 -3.33
N GLN A 489 9.50 -13.12 -2.64
CA GLN A 489 9.42 -11.97 -1.74
C GLN A 489 9.36 -12.46 -0.28
N PRO A 490 10.52 -12.68 0.39
CA PRO A 490 10.55 -13.16 1.76
C PRO A 490 10.02 -12.11 2.73
N GLN A 491 9.17 -12.54 3.65
CA GLN A 491 8.78 -11.77 4.83
C GLN A 491 9.80 -12.10 5.94
N TYR A 492 11.03 -11.63 5.76
CA TYR A 492 12.16 -11.90 6.65
C TYR A 492 11.89 -11.41 8.08
N ARG A 493 12.64 -11.91 9.07
CA ARG A 493 12.49 -11.41 10.46
C ARG A 493 12.61 -9.89 10.52
N GLY A 494 11.69 -9.25 11.24
CA GLY A 494 11.50 -7.81 11.27
C GLY A 494 10.31 -7.33 10.40
N SER A 495 9.75 -8.20 9.54
CA SER A 495 8.52 -7.88 8.81
C SER A 495 7.34 -7.75 9.76
N THR A 496 6.47 -6.76 9.52
CA THR A 496 5.27 -6.47 10.33
C THR A 496 4.04 -7.27 9.86
N ASP A 497 2.99 -7.27 10.67
CA ASP A 497 1.71 -7.93 10.40
C ASP A 497 1.80 -9.45 10.15
N TRP A 498 2.83 -10.08 10.71
CA TRP A 498 3.03 -11.53 10.81
C TRP A 498 3.11 -11.99 12.27
N GLY A 499 2.66 -11.14 13.19
CA GLY A 499 2.76 -11.30 14.62
C GLY A 499 3.99 -10.64 15.23
N LEU A 500 3.90 -10.41 16.53
CA LEU A 500 4.92 -9.72 17.32
C LEU A 500 6.25 -10.46 17.34
N ASP A 501 6.22 -11.82 17.39
CA ASP A 501 7.43 -12.63 17.39
C ASP A 501 8.24 -12.47 16.09
N GLN A 502 7.57 -12.45 14.93
CA GLN A 502 8.23 -12.21 13.63
C GLN A 502 8.84 -10.80 13.57
N TRP A 503 8.12 -9.80 14.06
CA TRP A 503 8.61 -8.43 14.08
C TRP A 503 9.83 -8.28 14.99
N ARG A 504 9.73 -8.70 16.27
CA ARG A 504 10.81 -8.60 17.27
C ARG A 504 12.04 -9.43 16.92
N ALA A 505 11.89 -10.53 16.20
CA ALA A 505 13.02 -11.36 15.77
C ALA A 505 14.02 -10.59 14.89
N GLY A 506 13.63 -9.47 14.29
CA GLY A 506 14.49 -8.58 13.51
C GLY A 506 15.33 -7.62 14.36
N ASP A 507 15.06 -7.47 15.67
CA ASP A 507 15.70 -6.49 16.51
C ASP A 507 17.22 -6.70 16.60
N GLY A 508 17.98 -5.71 16.11
CA GLY A 508 19.44 -5.80 16.03
C GLY A 508 19.99 -6.83 15.05
N GLN A 509 19.13 -7.44 14.21
CA GLN A 509 19.51 -8.55 13.34
C GLN A 509 19.62 -8.17 11.85
N PHE A 510 19.43 -6.91 11.48
CA PHE A 510 19.54 -6.45 10.10
C PHE A 510 20.97 -6.57 9.57
N GLY A 511 21.13 -7.28 8.44
CA GLY A 511 22.43 -7.66 7.89
C GLY A 511 23.14 -8.84 8.61
N TYR A 512 22.49 -9.38 9.65
CA TYR A 512 22.89 -10.60 10.38
C TYR A 512 21.88 -11.72 10.10
N LYS A 513 21.07 -12.12 11.06
CA LYS A 513 20.06 -13.19 10.89
C LYS A 513 18.97 -12.84 9.89
N ALA A 514 18.59 -11.56 9.75
CA ALA A 514 17.67 -11.14 8.69
C ALA A 514 18.26 -11.38 7.30
N GLN A 515 19.60 -11.27 7.16
CA GLN A 515 20.29 -11.64 5.92
C GLN A 515 20.35 -13.16 5.73
N ASP A 516 20.52 -13.93 6.84
CA ASP A 516 20.45 -15.39 6.79
C ASP A 516 19.09 -15.87 6.25
N ASP A 517 17.97 -15.23 6.66
CA ASP A 517 16.64 -15.56 6.13
C ASP A 517 16.57 -15.41 4.60
N LEU A 518 17.20 -14.37 4.04
CA LEU A 518 17.23 -14.14 2.58
C LEU A 518 18.10 -15.19 1.86
N GLU A 519 19.24 -15.56 2.43
CA GLU A 519 20.10 -16.60 1.88
C GLU A 519 19.42 -17.99 1.95
N ASP A 520 18.73 -18.29 3.06
CA ASP A 520 17.97 -19.53 3.25
C ASP A 520 16.78 -19.61 2.32
N SER A 521 16.16 -18.47 1.94
CA SER A 521 15.12 -18.41 0.93
C SER A 521 15.64 -18.81 -0.46
N ALA A 522 16.87 -18.44 -0.80
CA ALA A 522 17.53 -18.89 -2.02
C ALA A 522 17.82 -20.39 -1.99
N ALA A 523 18.29 -20.91 -0.85
CA ALA A 523 18.50 -22.34 -0.67
C ALA A 523 17.18 -23.13 -0.79
N TRP A 524 16.08 -22.58 -0.27
CA TRP A 524 14.75 -23.16 -0.41
C TRP A 524 14.29 -23.21 -1.88
N LEU A 525 14.51 -22.15 -2.68
CA LEU A 525 14.21 -22.14 -4.12
C LEU A 525 14.93 -23.28 -4.86
N VAL A 526 16.18 -23.57 -4.48
CA VAL A 526 16.95 -24.70 -5.04
C VAL A 526 16.38 -26.05 -4.61
N SER A 527 16.17 -26.24 -3.31
CA SER A 527 15.66 -27.50 -2.76
C SER A 527 14.25 -27.85 -3.21
N SER A 528 13.43 -26.83 -3.53
CA SER A 528 12.09 -26.98 -4.09
C SER A 528 12.08 -27.18 -5.62
N GLY A 529 13.26 -27.21 -6.28
CA GLY A 529 13.36 -27.41 -7.72
C GLY A 529 12.90 -26.21 -8.56
N ILE A 530 12.67 -25.04 -7.95
CA ILE A 530 12.18 -23.84 -8.64
C ILE A 530 13.31 -23.15 -9.41
N ALA A 531 14.49 -23.04 -8.77
CA ALA A 531 15.64 -22.37 -9.37
C ALA A 531 16.90 -23.23 -9.31
N ALA A 532 17.76 -23.10 -10.33
CA ALA A 532 19.10 -23.67 -10.32
C ALA A 532 20.00 -22.83 -9.40
N SER A 533 20.90 -23.50 -8.65
CA SER A 533 21.77 -22.85 -7.65
C SER A 533 22.69 -21.76 -8.24
N ASP A 534 23.00 -21.85 -9.53
CA ASP A 534 23.84 -20.90 -10.27
C ASP A 534 23.03 -19.82 -11.00
N LYS A 535 21.71 -19.68 -10.71
CA LYS A 535 20.81 -18.77 -11.44
C LYS A 535 19.89 -17.96 -10.51
N ILE A 536 20.36 -17.62 -9.31
CA ILE A 536 19.60 -16.82 -8.35
C ILE A 536 20.31 -15.49 -8.13
N ALA A 537 19.58 -14.39 -8.21
CA ALA A 537 20.05 -13.06 -7.86
C ALA A 537 19.22 -12.47 -6.72
N ILE A 538 19.76 -11.42 -6.07
CA ILE A 538 19.04 -10.62 -5.09
C ILE A 538 18.81 -9.22 -5.66
N PHE A 539 17.57 -8.73 -5.58
CA PHE A 539 17.19 -7.38 -5.96
C PHE A 539 16.36 -6.74 -4.87
N GLY A 540 16.67 -5.51 -4.47
CA GLY A 540 15.82 -4.80 -3.51
C GLY A 540 16.00 -3.29 -3.55
N TYR A 541 15.05 -2.57 -2.94
CA TYR A 541 14.99 -1.12 -2.87
C TYR A 541 14.94 -0.65 -1.41
N SER A 542 15.54 0.50 -1.08
CA SER A 542 15.59 1.05 0.28
C SER A 542 16.29 0.06 1.23
N TYR A 543 15.62 -0.45 2.27
CA TYR A 543 16.17 -1.54 3.09
C TYR A 543 16.48 -2.79 2.25
N GLY A 544 15.62 -3.17 1.29
CA GLY A 544 15.94 -4.25 0.35
C GLY A 544 17.22 -3.99 -0.43
N GLY A 545 17.51 -2.72 -0.78
CA GLY A 545 18.78 -2.29 -1.37
C GLY A 545 19.97 -2.46 -0.41
N TYR A 546 19.78 -2.17 0.88
CA TYR A 546 20.76 -2.50 1.92
C TYR A 546 21.02 -4.01 1.99
N ALA A 547 19.96 -4.83 1.97
CA ALA A 547 20.08 -6.29 1.99
C ALA A 547 20.81 -6.82 0.75
N ALA A 548 20.55 -6.25 -0.42
CA ALA A 548 21.29 -6.57 -1.65
C ALA A 548 22.78 -6.17 -1.56
N MET A 549 23.10 -5.03 -0.95
CA MET A 549 24.50 -4.65 -0.65
C MET A 549 25.13 -5.61 0.36
N ALA A 550 24.39 -6.00 1.41
CA ALA A 550 24.86 -6.93 2.42
C ALA A 550 25.18 -8.33 1.83
N ALA A 551 24.38 -8.79 0.87
CA ALA A 551 24.61 -10.05 0.18
C ALA A 551 25.96 -10.09 -0.57
N THR A 552 26.50 -8.94 -1.01
CA THR A 552 27.76 -8.88 -1.74
C THR A 552 28.98 -9.15 -0.86
N VAL A 553 28.89 -8.86 0.44
CA VAL A 553 30.01 -8.97 1.41
C VAL A 553 29.88 -10.19 2.32
N ARG A 554 28.93 -11.07 2.03
CA ARG A 554 28.77 -12.33 2.76
C ARG A 554 29.66 -13.41 2.14
N PRO A 555 30.42 -14.17 2.97
CA PRO A 555 31.12 -15.33 2.48
C PRO A 555 30.12 -16.37 1.99
N ASP A 556 30.44 -17.04 0.90
CA ASP A 556 29.62 -18.10 0.30
C ASP A 556 28.19 -17.67 -0.04
N SER A 557 28.03 -16.42 -0.51
CA SER A 557 26.73 -15.87 -0.94
C SER A 557 26.07 -16.80 -1.98
N PRO A 558 24.81 -17.22 -1.78
CA PRO A 558 24.11 -18.06 -2.76
C PRO A 558 23.69 -17.31 -4.03
N PHE A 559 23.88 -15.99 -4.05
CA PHE A 559 23.47 -15.13 -5.15
C PHE A 559 24.59 -14.97 -6.18
N GLN A 560 24.23 -14.99 -7.46
CA GLN A 560 25.17 -14.78 -8.57
C GLN A 560 25.46 -13.30 -8.80
N CYS A 561 24.52 -12.41 -8.45
CA CYS A 561 24.66 -10.98 -8.49
C CYS A 561 23.65 -10.29 -7.60
N ALA A 562 23.87 -8.99 -7.35
CA ALA A 562 22.99 -8.15 -6.55
C ALA A 562 22.56 -6.89 -7.34
N ILE A 563 21.32 -6.44 -7.12
CA ILE A 563 20.78 -5.18 -7.63
C ILE A 563 20.29 -4.37 -6.43
N ALA A 564 20.94 -3.25 -6.15
CA ALA A 564 20.71 -2.43 -4.97
C ALA A 564 20.18 -1.04 -5.37
N GLY A 565 18.87 -0.83 -5.19
CA GLY A 565 18.21 0.44 -5.43
C GLY A 565 18.09 1.27 -4.14
N ALA A 566 18.51 2.52 -4.15
CA ALA A 566 18.39 3.47 -3.04
C ALA A 566 18.79 2.88 -1.65
N GLY A 567 19.78 1.96 -1.65
CA GLY A 567 20.27 1.30 -0.45
C GLY A 567 21.22 2.18 0.35
N TYR A 568 21.41 1.80 1.62
CA TYR A 568 22.39 2.40 2.53
C TYR A 568 23.33 1.31 3.05
N ALA A 569 24.62 1.58 3.06
CA ALA A 569 25.61 0.61 3.54
C ALA A 569 26.08 0.87 4.97
N GLU A 570 25.63 1.97 5.58
CA GLU A 570 26.00 2.44 6.92
C GLU A 570 24.75 2.55 7.79
N SER A 571 24.35 1.43 8.40
CA SER A 571 23.15 1.35 9.25
C SER A 571 23.15 2.40 10.37
N ALA A 572 24.29 2.59 11.05
CA ALA A 572 24.41 3.58 12.11
C ALA A 572 24.14 5.02 11.64
N LYS A 573 24.51 5.39 10.42
CA LYS A 573 24.33 6.75 9.90
C LYS A 573 22.89 7.04 9.51
N ILE A 574 22.18 6.07 8.93
CA ILE A 574 20.77 6.28 8.56
C ILE A 574 19.92 6.54 9.81
N LEU A 575 20.25 5.91 10.92
CA LEU A 575 19.54 6.04 12.19
C LEU A 575 19.73 7.41 12.87
N VAL A 576 20.81 8.12 12.59
CA VAL A 576 21.01 9.51 13.10
C VAL A 576 19.88 10.44 12.69
N GLY A 577 19.27 10.23 11.52
CA GLY A 577 18.10 10.99 11.08
C GLY A 577 16.83 10.66 11.85
N VAL A 578 16.71 9.42 12.31
CA VAL A 578 15.56 8.87 13.05
C VAL A 578 15.56 9.32 14.51
N ASP A 579 16.74 9.54 15.09
CA ASP A 579 16.93 9.92 16.52
C ASP A 579 16.41 11.33 16.90
N ARG A 580 15.92 12.11 15.94
CA ARG A 580 15.46 13.49 16.19
C ARG A 580 14.07 13.59 16.81
N SER A 581 13.27 12.52 16.76
CA SER A 581 11.92 12.46 17.33
C SER A 581 11.86 11.47 18.49
N ARG A 582 10.86 11.61 19.37
CA ARG A 582 10.59 10.60 20.43
C ARG A 582 10.33 9.23 19.81
N PHE A 583 9.50 9.17 18.76
CA PHE A 583 9.23 7.93 18.03
C PHE A 583 10.52 7.33 17.44
N GLY A 584 11.39 8.15 16.83
CA GLY A 584 12.67 7.69 16.32
C GLY A 584 13.57 7.10 17.42
N ARG A 585 13.63 7.73 18.60
CA ARG A 585 14.39 7.18 19.74
C ARG A 585 13.79 5.86 20.25
N ALA A 586 12.45 5.75 20.31
CA ALA A 586 11.79 4.50 20.66
C ALA A 586 12.12 3.38 19.67
N ALA A 587 12.05 3.67 18.37
CA ALA A 587 12.42 2.75 17.32
C ALA A 587 13.89 2.32 17.42
N TYR A 588 14.80 3.25 17.72
CA TYR A 588 16.22 2.94 17.94
C TYR A 588 16.42 2.06 19.18
N ALA A 589 15.79 2.43 20.29
CA ALA A 589 15.87 1.68 21.56
C ALA A 589 15.31 0.25 21.41
N SER A 590 14.32 0.05 20.55
CA SER A 590 13.76 -1.28 20.26
C SER A 590 14.54 -2.09 19.21
N GLY A 591 15.74 -1.66 18.82
CA GLY A 591 16.65 -2.49 18.05
C GLY A 591 16.63 -2.31 16.53
N LEU A 592 16.12 -1.17 16.02
CA LEU A 592 16.27 -0.79 14.60
C LEU A 592 17.74 -0.49 14.28
N SER A 593 18.59 -1.50 14.36
CA SER A 593 20.02 -1.43 14.09
C SER A 593 20.48 -2.60 13.24
N GLY A 594 21.63 -2.46 12.58
CA GLY A 594 22.14 -3.48 11.68
C GLY A 594 23.64 -3.36 11.44
N ARG A 595 24.14 -4.24 10.61
CA ARG A 595 25.54 -4.31 10.19
C ARG A 595 25.90 -3.10 9.31
N ASP A 596 27.04 -2.48 9.57
CA ASP A 596 27.62 -1.50 8.67
C ASP A 596 28.35 -2.22 7.52
N VAL A 597 27.62 -2.49 6.45
CA VAL A 597 28.12 -3.26 5.29
C VAL A 597 29.36 -2.62 4.66
N ILE A 598 29.47 -1.29 4.73
CA ILE A 598 30.60 -0.56 4.15
C ILE A 598 31.95 -0.95 4.78
N LYS A 599 31.96 -1.46 6.01
CA LYS A 599 33.19 -1.91 6.69
C LYS A 599 33.74 -3.22 6.09
N ASP A 600 32.89 -3.97 5.40
CA ASP A 600 33.20 -5.30 4.90
C ASP A 600 33.32 -5.36 3.37
N VAL A 601 33.30 -4.23 2.68
CA VAL A 601 33.33 -4.17 1.20
C VAL A 601 34.57 -4.82 0.56
N SER A 602 35.65 -4.99 1.33
CA SER A 602 36.83 -5.77 0.86
C SER A 602 36.53 -7.25 0.66
N GLN A 603 35.42 -7.74 1.22
CA GLN A 603 34.96 -9.12 1.06
C GLN A 603 33.96 -9.28 -0.09
N ALA A 604 33.64 -8.19 -0.83
CA ALA A 604 32.68 -8.26 -1.93
C ALA A 604 33.09 -9.31 -2.96
N SER A 605 32.23 -10.31 -3.16
CA SER A 605 32.52 -11.53 -3.95
C SER A 605 31.63 -11.68 -5.19
N ILE A 606 30.49 -10.96 -5.25
CA ILE A 606 29.55 -11.02 -6.38
C ILE A 606 29.37 -9.66 -7.03
N PRO A 607 29.06 -9.60 -8.35
CA PRO A 607 28.77 -8.36 -9.05
C PRO A 607 27.57 -7.63 -8.45
N VAL A 608 27.61 -6.29 -8.42
CA VAL A 608 26.52 -5.46 -7.94
C VAL A 608 26.19 -4.30 -8.87
N LEU A 609 24.92 -4.14 -9.19
CA LEU A 609 24.36 -2.94 -9.81
C LEU A 609 23.80 -2.04 -8.72
N VAL A 610 24.24 -0.77 -8.68
CA VAL A 610 23.70 0.23 -7.74
C VAL A 610 23.01 1.33 -8.52
N PHE A 611 21.75 1.63 -8.17
CA PHE A 611 21.03 2.78 -8.72
C PHE A 611 20.37 3.58 -7.58
N HIS A 612 20.24 4.92 -7.76
CA HIS A 612 19.78 5.79 -6.70
C HIS A 612 19.21 7.10 -7.25
N GLY A 613 18.10 7.57 -6.72
CA GLY A 613 17.54 8.87 -7.05
C GLY A 613 18.40 10.01 -6.49
N ASP A 614 18.68 11.04 -7.28
CA ASP A 614 19.51 12.18 -6.86
C ASP A 614 18.80 13.14 -5.90
N ARG A 615 17.49 12.93 -5.67
CA ARG A 615 16.64 13.71 -4.77
C ARG A 615 16.01 12.87 -3.65
N ASP A 616 16.56 11.70 -3.38
CA ASP A 616 16.10 10.87 -2.28
C ASP A 616 16.43 11.55 -0.95
N VAL A 617 15.38 11.94 -0.22
CA VAL A 617 15.49 12.63 1.08
C VAL A 617 15.51 11.66 2.26
N ARG A 618 15.02 10.43 2.07
CA ARG A 618 15.03 9.40 3.12
C ARG A 618 16.36 8.69 3.19
N VAL A 619 16.87 8.28 2.02
CA VAL A 619 18.18 7.68 1.87
C VAL A 619 18.97 8.53 0.88
N PRO A 620 19.70 9.56 1.33
CA PRO A 620 20.46 10.43 0.44
C PRO A 620 21.39 9.64 -0.50
N ILE A 621 21.46 10.08 -1.76
CA ILE A 621 22.29 9.43 -2.82
C ILE A 621 23.74 9.20 -2.38
N THR A 622 24.25 9.98 -1.43
CA THR A 622 25.61 9.84 -0.89
C THR A 622 25.88 8.47 -0.28
N PHE A 623 24.83 7.76 0.21
CA PHE A 623 24.99 6.39 0.72
C PHE A 623 25.29 5.41 -0.41
N GLY A 624 24.52 5.43 -1.52
CA GLY A 624 24.80 4.60 -2.70
C GLY A 624 26.16 4.91 -3.32
N GLN A 625 26.50 6.20 -3.42
CA GLN A 625 27.81 6.64 -3.92
C GLN A 625 28.96 6.18 -3.03
N ALA A 626 28.80 6.24 -1.69
CA ALA A 626 29.83 5.77 -0.75
C ALA A 626 30.09 4.28 -0.92
N PHE A 627 29.03 3.46 -1.01
CA PHE A 627 29.16 2.03 -1.24
C PHE A 627 29.81 1.73 -2.59
N TYR A 628 29.33 2.32 -3.68
CA TYR A 628 29.92 2.16 -5.01
C TYR A 628 31.41 2.48 -5.03
N ASN A 629 31.80 3.64 -4.46
CA ASN A 629 33.20 4.06 -4.41
C ASN A 629 34.07 3.13 -3.55
N ALA A 630 33.51 2.59 -2.47
CA ALA A 630 34.21 1.65 -1.62
C ALA A 630 34.45 0.30 -2.34
N VAL A 631 33.42 -0.28 -2.93
CA VAL A 631 33.53 -1.55 -3.70
C VAL A 631 34.51 -1.38 -4.86
N LYS A 632 34.40 -0.31 -5.65
CA LYS A 632 35.27 -0.04 -6.79
C LYS A 632 36.77 -0.01 -6.45
N LYS A 633 37.16 0.30 -5.21
CA LYS A 633 38.56 0.27 -4.77
C LYS A 633 39.08 -1.16 -4.57
N HIS A 634 38.21 -2.12 -4.33
CA HIS A 634 38.56 -3.50 -4.01
C HIS A 634 38.32 -4.47 -5.18
N THR A 635 37.45 -4.10 -6.13
CA THR A 635 37.25 -4.88 -7.37
C THR A 635 38.12 -4.32 -8.49
N LYS A 636 38.99 -5.17 -9.09
CA LYS A 636 39.81 -4.84 -10.25
C LYS A 636 39.01 -4.97 -11.55
#